data_ac562a0d01a580f8a83e9ee6c36bf711
#
_entry.id   ac562a0d01a580f8a83e9ee6c36bf711
#
_cell.length_a   1.000
_cell.length_b   1.000
_cell.length_c   1.000
_cell.angle_alpha   90.00
_cell.angle_beta   90.00
_cell.angle_gamma   90.00
#
_symmetry.space_group_name_H-M   'P 1'
#
loop_
_entity.id
_entity.type
_entity.pdbx_description
1 polymer ?
#
loop_
_entity_poly.entity_id
_entity_poly.type
_entity_poly.pdbx_seq_one_letter_code
_entity_poly.pdbx_strand_id
1 'polypeptide(L)'
;MAKSEGRYNPLGYEFWTSLEAGLFGLFFVQSLRFLLATLYSRVASASLVALYDPSTLSPLLPGVVAPGIVSRELTWLGVIIGVPLLALVIGRIRFAFIGAAIALAVGRALLIVNDPVFTPTVAASIAVAGGLLYIALLVRNRLRAFPAFFILGFGIDQLFRAYGNTLDPSWSSNYLNIQIGLSVVGVLLCLLTTIPNWQKSTGRESTNDPQRGLLTIWGGLGLGALLFLQITLLALPNTIAGRADADYTLFVPLVLVATLLPLIPLVRRLARRFIIPFESGTRGWVWLVLIVLFLIVGIRLPVIEIRLPGAANAVGNFPIGAIALVIAQGLIGLVWWFIAEPQGERRWNLTGLWLMVAVLVGAVLLVGDLYTYEYAFVRNFAPPLDALNSLVPPLLRGFRGMGLGLVLIAAFLTLMPMVLSSQRVPWSAAGGRLASFALTVFVVGCALMAAYFARPPLIQPVLNVSELRIGTYNIHNGYSEFFAYDLENLVQTIKVSGVDVVMLQAVDAGRWTSYGVDQTLWLARRLGMDRRFFPTTEGLHGLAVLSKVPIVFDDGVIVPGVDRDTGLQRVQIRPDESALTLYNTSLGFLLQGSSVEEQESNQRDQLSVILGTIERHITQDYGGQLGRAILGGTFNNVPDSPLLQTLAKTGFIDPFAGSNLELTATLKRVDRSARFDYLWVWRLGLTPISSNVMDMPTEASDHRLAFVAVQIRQ
;
A
#
# COMPACT_ATOMS: atom_id res chain seq x y z
N MET A 1 -44.38 -46.00 -10.93
CA MET A 1 -44.18 -44.54 -10.81
C MET A 1 -42.79 -44.29 -10.24
N ALA A 2 -41.80 -44.05 -11.12
CA ALA A 2 -40.45 -43.71 -10.71
C ALA A 2 -40.44 -42.24 -10.30
N LYS A 3 -40.15 -41.95 -9.03
CA LYS A 3 -39.87 -40.59 -8.54
C LYS A 3 -38.70 -40.04 -9.34
N SER A 4 -38.95 -38.96 -10.08
CA SER A 4 -37.90 -38.16 -10.68
C SER A 4 -36.96 -37.63 -9.59
N GLU A 5 -35.86 -38.32 -9.34
CA GLU A 5 -34.72 -37.76 -8.61
C GLU A 5 -34.31 -36.48 -9.31
N GLY A 6 -34.60 -35.34 -8.69
CA GLY A 6 -34.20 -34.04 -9.18
C GLY A 6 -32.67 -34.07 -9.45
N ARG A 7 -32.29 -34.05 -10.72
CA ARG A 7 -30.88 -34.00 -11.14
C ARG A 7 -30.19 -32.85 -10.42
N TYR A 8 -29.35 -33.18 -9.46
CA TYR A 8 -28.44 -32.22 -8.85
C TYR A 8 -27.62 -31.58 -9.97
N ASN A 9 -27.74 -30.25 -10.12
CA ASN A 9 -26.94 -29.52 -11.09
C ASN A 9 -25.65 -29.06 -10.38
N PRO A 10 -24.55 -29.82 -10.49
CA PRO A 10 -23.29 -29.52 -9.80
C PRO A 10 -22.70 -28.18 -10.25
N LEU A 11 -23.00 -27.72 -11.48
CA LEU A 11 -22.57 -26.45 -12.03
C LEU A 11 -23.18 -25.26 -11.29
N GLY A 12 -24.48 -25.32 -11.01
CA GLY A 12 -25.17 -24.26 -10.25
C GLY A 12 -24.61 -24.11 -8.85
N TYR A 13 -24.31 -25.23 -8.17
CA TYR A 13 -23.75 -25.21 -6.83
C TYR A 13 -22.33 -24.64 -6.77
N GLU A 14 -21.44 -25.05 -7.67
CA GLU A 14 -20.07 -24.50 -7.75
C GLU A 14 -20.07 -23.01 -8.06
N PHE A 15 -21.01 -22.52 -8.87
CA PHE A 15 -21.16 -21.11 -9.15
C PHE A 15 -21.54 -20.31 -7.90
N TRP A 16 -22.62 -20.74 -7.19
CA TRP A 16 -23.09 -20.02 -6.00
C TRP A 16 -22.09 -20.05 -4.85
N THR A 17 -21.41 -21.19 -4.63
CA THR A 17 -20.34 -21.26 -3.61
C THR A 17 -19.11 -20.43 -3.96
N SER A 18 -18.79 -20.27 -5.25
CA SER A 18 -17.69 -19.40 -5.70
C SER A 18 -18.05 -17.92 -5.54
N LEU A 19 -19.31 -17.56 -5.82
CA LEU A 19 -19.81 -16.18 -5.64
C LEU A 19 -19.85 -15.80 -4.15
N GLU A 20 -20.39 -16.69 -3.30
CA GLU A 20 -20.35 -16.55 -1.84
C GLU A 20 -18.89 -16.35 -1.36
N ALA A 21 -18.00 -17.26 -1.73
CA ALA A 21 -16.61 -17.21 -1.33
C ALA A 21 -15.93 -15.90 -1.80
N GLY A 22 -16.21 -15.44 -3.03
CA GLY A 22 -15.68 -14.19 -3.55
C GLY A 22 -16.14 -12.96 -2.77
N LEU A 23 -17.42 -12.92 -2.35
CA LEU A 23 -17.94 -11.82 -1.55
C LEU A 23 -17.30 -11.79 -0.15
N PHE A 24 -17.18 -12.95 0.52
CA PHE A 24 -16.46 -13.03 1.78
C PHE A 24 -14.94 -12.78 1.62
N GLY A 25 -14.38 -13.14 0.47
CA GLY A 25 -13.00 -12.79 0.10
C GLY A 25 -12.79 -11.29 0.02
N LEU A 26 -13.72 -10.54 -0.57
CA LEU A 26 -13.72 -9.08 -0.57
C LEU A 26 -13.72 -8.52 0.86
N PHE A 27 -14.67 -8.97 1.70
CA PHE A 27 -14.75 -8.50 3.09
C PHE A 27 -13.46 -8.77 3.87
N PHE A 28 -12.88 -9.95 3.67
CA PHE A 28 -11.62 -10.33 4.31
C PHE A 28 -10.45 -9.44 3.84
N VAL A 29 -10.26 -9.24 2.53
CA VAL A 29 -9.17 -8.44 1.97
C VAL A 29 -9.26 -7.00 2.44
N GLN A 30 -10.44 -6.38 2.36
CA GLN A 30 -10.67 -5.01 2.82
C GLN A 30 -10.40 -4.85 4.32
N SER A 31 -10.93 -5.78 5.14
CA SER A 31 -10.71 -5.76 6.59
C SER A 31 -9.25 -6.01 6.98
N LEU A 32 -8.56 -6.90 6.25
CA LEU A 32 -7.15 -7.20 6.50
C LEU A 32 -6.27 -5.98 6.19
N ARG A 33 -6.47 -5.32 5.05
CA ARG A 33 -5.73 -4.08 4.70
C ARG A 33 -5.96 -2.99 5.74
N PHE A 34 -7.22 -2.80 6.14
CA PHE A 34 -7.57 -1.83 7.18
C PHE A 34 -6.90 -2.17 8.51
N LEU A 35 -6.99 -3.43 8.95
CA LEU A 35 -6.40 -3.87 10.22
C LEU A 35 -4.88 -3.65 10.25
N LEU A 36 -4.18 -4.01 9.18
CA LEU A 36 -2.72 -3.88 9.11
C LEU A 36 -2.28 -2.41 9.26
N ALA A 37 -2.87 -1.49 8.49
CA ALA A 37 -2.56 -0.07 8.58
C ALA A 37 -2.96 0.52 9.94
N THR A 38 -4.10 0.10 10.51
CA THR A 38 -4.53 0.55 11.83
C THR A 38 -3.65 0.02 12.96
N LEU A 39 -3.15 -1.23 12.86
CA LEU A 39 -2.18 -1.76 13.83
C LEU A 39 -0.87 -0.97 13.79
N TYR A 40 -0.38 -0.63 12.58
CA TYR A 40 0.77 0.26 12.44
C TYR A 40 0.53 1.60 13.11
N SER A 41 -0.57 2.26 12.79
CA SER A 41 -1.00 3.54 13.40
C SER A 41 -1.03 3.47 14.94
N ARG A 42 -1.62 2.42 15.50
CA ARG A 42 -1.70 2.23 16.96
C ARG A 42 -0.34 2.02 17.62
N VAL A 43 0.54 1.22 17.01
CA VAL A 43 1.89 1.00 17.55
C VAL A 43 2.70 2.30 17.46
N ALA A 44 2.60 3.04 16.37
CA ALA A 44 3.27 4.32 16.18
C ALA A 44 2.75 5.38 17.18
N SER A 45 1.43 5.55 17.29
CA SER A 45 0.80 6.45 18.26
C SER A 45 1.15 6.08 19.71
N ALA A 46 1.07 4.79 20.04
CA ALA A 46 1.41 4.31 21.38
C ALA A 46 2.88 4.54 21.74
N SER A 47 3.79 4.46 20.75
CA SER A 47 5.20 4.77 21.00
C SER A 47 5.45 6.25 21.26
N LEU A 48 4.63 7.15 20.71
CA LEU A 48 4.66 8.58 21.04
C LEU A 48 4.14 8.85 22.46
N VAL A 49 2.99 8.29 22.80
CA VAL A 49 2.40 8.41 24.15
C VAL A 49 3.32 7.85 25.21
N ALA A 50 4.07 6.78 24.90
CA ALA A 50 5.08 6.21 25.79
C ALA A 50 6.32 7.10 25.97
N LEU A 51 6.55 8.07 25.09
CA LEU A 51 7.61 9.06 25.23
C LEU A 51 7.26 10.17 26.23
N TYR A 52 5.98 10.31 26.59
CA TYR A 52 5.49 11.29 27.52
C TYR A 52 4.89 10.61 28.74
N ASP A 53 5.19 11.15 29.93
CA ASP A 53 4.44 10.83 31.13
C ASP A 53 3.02 11.43 30.99
N PRO A 54 1.96 10.61 30.97
CA PRO A 54 0.60 11.11 30.78
C PRO A 54 0.13 12.08 31.88
N SER A 55 0.80 12.11 33.05
CA SER A 55 0.46 13.00 34.15
C SER A 55 1.15 14.36 34.08
N THR A 56 2.36 14.44 33.51
CA THR A 56 3.20 15.64 33.51
C THR A 56 3.51 16.15 32.10
N LEU A 57 3.18 15.41 31.04
CA LEU A 57 3.61 15.65 29.66
C LEU A 57 5.15 15.78 29.53
N SER A 58 5.88 15.28 30.52
CA SER A 58 7.35 15.28 30.51
C SER A 58 7.87 14.21 29.55
N PRO A 59 8.86 14.52 28.71
CA PRO A 59 9.43 13.54 27.82
C PRO A 59 10.06 12.39 28.61
N LEU A 60 9.55 11.18 28.42
CA LEU A 60 10.24 9.95 28.82
C LEU A 60 11.52 9.81 27.99
N LEU A 61 12.45 8.96 28.43
CA LEU A 61 13.70 8.72 27.71
C LEU A 61 13.44 8.46 26.24
N PRO A 62 14.02 9.25 25.34
CA PRO A 62 13.81 9.11 23.91
C PRO A 62 14.20 7.68 23.46
N GLY A 63 13.39 7.05 22.62
CA GLY A 63 13.72 5.78 22.00
C GLY A 63 13.31 4.51 22.74
N VAL A 64 12.56 4.64 23.82
CA VAL A 64 12.11 3.49 24.62
C VAL A 64 10.63 3.22 24.37
N VAL A 65 10.26 2.00 23.98
CA VAL A 65 8.86 1.57 23.88
C VAL A 65 8.43 0.95 25.20
N ALA A 66 7.31 1.43 25.77
CA ALA A 66 6.79 0.90 27.04
C ALA A 66 6.41 -0.58 26.89
N PRO A 67 6.86 -1.48 27.80
CA PRO A 67 6.59 -2.92 27.71
C PRO A 67 5.11 -3.26 27.68
N GLY A 68 4.29 -2.52 28.42
CA GLY A 68 2.84 -2.74 28.49
C GLY A 68 2.12 -2.53 27.15
N ILE A 69 2.61 -1.63 26.30
CA ILE A 69 2.06 -1.39 24.96
C ILE A 69 2.42 -2.56 24.05
N VAL A 70 3.68 -2.94 24.03
CA VAL A 70 4.17 -4.08 23.23
C VAL A 70 3.43 -5.35 23.62
N SER A 71 3.30 -5.66 24.90
CA SER A 71 2.62 -6.87 25.38
C SER A 71 1.14 -6.88 25.02
N ARG A 72 0.45 -5.75 25.12
CA ARG A 72 -0.96 -5.64 24.74
C ARG A 72 -1.19 -5.90 23.25
N GLU A 73 -0.43 -5.22 22.39
CA GLU A 73 -0.60 -5.38 20.94
C GLU A 73 -0.14 -6.77 20.46
N LEU A 74 0.94 -7.33 21.02
CA LEU A 74 1.37 -8.69 20.74
C LEU A 74 0.32 -9.73 21.21
N THR A 75 -0.29 -9.54 22.38
CA THR A 75 -1.36 -10.43 22.86
C THR A 75 -2.54 -10.40 21.92
N TRP A 76 -2.98 -9.21 21.51
CA TRP A 76 -4.09 -9.04 20.57
C TRP A 76 -3.82 -9.68 19.21
N LEU A 77 -2.65 -9.43 18.66
CA LEU A 77 -2.21 -10.05 17.42
C LEU A 77 -2.12 -11.58 17.56
N GLY A 78 -1.60 -12.07 18.68
CA GLY A 78 -1.52 -13.50 18.99
C GLY A 78 -2.89 -14.18 19.03
N VAL A 79 -3.89 -13.51 19.57
CA VAL A 79 -5.30 -14.01 19.55
C VAL A 79 -5.79 -14.15 18.12
N ILE A 80 -5.62 -13.13 17.28
CA ILE A 80 -6.05 -13.16 15.86
C ILE A 80 -5.34 -14.29 15.11
N ILE A 81 -4.03 -14.41 15.29
CA ILE A 81 -3.21 -15.47 14.67
C ILE A 81 -3.66 -16.85 15.13
N GLY A 82 -4.08 -17.00 16.39
CA GLY A 82 -4.52 -18.26 16.97
C GLY A 82 -5.92 -18.73 16.56
N VAL A 83 -6.81 -17.82 16.09
CA VAL A 83 -8.20 -18.17 15.74
C VAL A 83 -8.33 -19.34 14.77
N PRO A 84 -7.48 -19.50 13.71
CA PRO A 84 -7.58 -20.65 12.82
C PRO A 84 -7.47 -22.01 13.52
N LEU A 85 -6.81 -22.10 14.69
CA LEU A 85 -6.71 -23.33 15.46
C LEU A 85 -8.08 -23.86 15.92
N LEU A 86 -9.08 -22.98 16.11
CA LEU A 86 -10.43 -23.37 16.43
C LEU A 86 -11.00 -24.34 15.37
N ALA A 87 -10.58 -24.24 14.12
CA ALA A 87 -11.01 -25.15 13.08
C ALA A 87 -10.58 -26.62 13.33
N LEU A 88 -9.58 -26.86 14.15
CA LEU A 88 -9.18 -28.23 14.54
C LEU A 88 -10.25 -28.90 15.39
N VAL A 89 -10.92 -28.12 16.25
CA VAL A 89 -11.95 -28.59 17.18
C VAL A 89 -13.35 -28.54 16.54
N ILE A 90 -13.73 -27.34 16.03
CA ILE A 90 -15.08 -27.09 15.52
C ILE A 90 -15.26 -27.39 14.04
N GLY A 91 -14.19 -27.77 13.34
CA GLY A 91 -14.19 -27.92 11.88
C GLY A 91 -15.14 -28.99 11.32
N ARG A 92 -15.69 -29.84 12.17
CA ARG A 92 -16.75 -30.81 11.83
C ARG A 92 -18.18 -30.28 12.07
N ILE A 93 -18.27 -29.13 12.77
CA ILE A 93 -19.56 -28.51 13.12
C ILE A 93 -19.99 -27.63 11.95
N ARG A 94 -21.10 -27.95 11.30
CA ARG A 94 -21.61 -27.22 10.13
C ARG A 94 -22.02 -25.79 10.45
N PHE A 95 -22.54 -25.54 11.61
CA PHE A 95 -22.88 -24.19 12.09
C PHE A 95 -21.65 -23.31 12.28
N ALA A 96 -20.47 -23.90 12.53
CA ALA A 96 -19.22 -23.13 12.62
C ALA A 96 -18.91 -22.37 11.34
N PHE A 97 -19.22 -22.94 10.18
CA PHE A 97 -19.03 -22.26 8.88
C PHE A 97 -19.93 -21.02 8.76
N ILE A 98 -21.21 -21.15 9.13
CA ILE A 98 -22.16 -20.03 9.14
C ILE A 98 -21.74 -18.98 10.18
N GLY A 99 -21.33 -19.43 11.38
CA GLY A 99 -20.84 -18.53 12.44
C GLY A 99 -19.62 -17.71 12.00
N ALA A 100 -18.65 -18.33 11.30
CA ALA A 100 -17.50 -17.63 10.75
C ALA A 100 -17.88 -16.61 9.66
N ALA A 101 -18.84 -16.97 8.78
CA ALA A 101 -19.38 -16.07 7.78
C ALA A 101 -20.08 -14.85 8.40
N ILE A 102 -20.91 -15.08 9.43
CA ILE A 102 -21.58 -14.00 10.18
C ILE A 102 -20.55 -13.11 10.88
N ALA A 103 -19.55 -13.68 11.56
CA ALA A 103 -18.50 -12.91 12.23
C ALA A 103 -17.76 -12.00 11.25
N LEU A 104 -17.40 -12.51 10.07
CA LEU A 104 -16.76 -11.72 9.01
C LEU A 104 -17.69 -10.61 8.51
N ALA A 105 -18.96 -10.92 8.19
CA ALA A 105 -19.92 -9.95 7.67
C ALA A 105 -20.25 -8.85 8.68
N VAL A 106 -20.51 -9.22 9.94
CA VAL A 106 -20.82 -8.28 11.02
C VAL A 106 -19.61 -7.42 11.36
N GLY A 107 -18.43 -8.04 11.54
CA GLY A 107 -17.19 -7.29 11.78
C GLY A 107 -16.90 -6.28 10.67
N ARG A 108 -17.12 -6.67 9.39
CA ARG A 108 -16.94 -5.76 8.25
C ARG A 108 -17.94 -4.61 8.24
N ALA A 109 -19.21 -4.84 8.63
CA ALA A 109 -20.20 -3.78 8.76
C ALA A 109 -19.89 -2.83 9.95
N LEU A 110 -19.53 -3.39 11.10
CA LEU A 110 -19.16 -2.62 12.29
C LEU A 110 -17.90 -1.76 12.08
N LEU A 111 -16.99 -2.13 11.18
CA LEU A 111 -15.80 -1.35 10.85
C LEU A 111 -16.13 0.08 10.39
N ILE A 112 -17.30 0.28 9.76
CA ILE A 112 -17.75 1.57 9.23
C ILE A 112 -18.51 2.37 10.31
N VAL A 113 -19.05 1.68 11.33
CA VAL A 113 -19.77 2.33 12.42
C VAL A 113 -18.76 2.88 13.41
N ASN A 114 -18.80 4.19 13.65
CA ASN A 114 -17.95 4.82 14.67
C ASN A 114 -18.56 4.64 16.05
N ASP A 115 -18.39 3.47 16.65
CA ASP A 115 -18.92 3.10 17.96
C ASP A 115 -17.80 3.10 19.01
N PRO A 116 -18.01 3.66 20.22
CA PRO A 116 -16.99 3.70 21.27
C PRO A 116 -16.61 2.30 21.80
N VAL A 117 -17.49 1.33 21.73
CA VAL A 117 -17.24 -0.07 22.19
C VAL A 117 -16.60 -0.87 21.07
N PHE A 118 -17.16 -0.80 19.86
CA PHE A 118 -16.64 -1.48 18.68
C PHE A 118 -15.82 -0.52 17.85
N THR A 119 -14.66 -0.12 18.37
CA THR A 119 -13.72 0.72 17.61
C THR A 119 -13.42 0.06 16.26
N PRO A 120 -13.08 0.83 15.21
CA PRO A 120 -12.77 0.26 13.89
C PRO A 120 -11.70 -0.84 13.93
N THR A 121 -10.74 -0.75 14.85
CA THR A 121 -9.70 -1.77 15.05
C THR A 121 -10.29 -3.09 15.58
N VAL A 122 -11.19 -3.02 16.57
CA VAL A 122 -11.86 -4.21 17.13
C VAL A 122 -12.75 -4.85 16.08
N ALA A 123 -13.52 -4.04 15.35
CA ALA A 123 -14.39 -4.52 14.27
C ALA A 123 -13.58 -5.19 13.15
N ALA A 124 -12.48 -4.58 12.70
CA ALA A 124 -11.58 -5.17 11.71
C ALA A 124 -10.96 -6.47 12.21
N SER A 125 -10.61 -6.56 13.50
CA SER A 125 -10.07 -7.77 14.12
C SER A 125 -11.09 -8.90 14.14
N ILE A 126 -12.36 -8.62 14.46
CA ILE A 126 -13.46 -9.59 14.39
C ILE A 126 -13.65 -10.07 12.95
N ALA A 127 -13.64 -9.15 11.98
CA ALA A 127 -13.77 -9.50 10.57
C ALA A 127 -12.60 -10.39 10.09
N VAL A 128 -11.37 -10.03 10.40
CA VAL A 128 -10.19 -10.81 10.00
C VAL A 128 -10.18 -12.18 10.69
N ALA A 129 -10.46 -12.24 11.98
CA ALA A 129 -10.55 -13.50 12.74
C ALA A 129 -11.66 -14.42 12.19
N GLY A 130 -12.86 -13.87 11.94
CA GLY A 130 -13.95 -14.57 11.27
C GLY A 130 -13.59 -15.06 9.88
N GLY A 131 -12.88 -14.23 9.10
CA GLY A 131 -12.38 -14.57 7.77
C GLY A 131 -11.33 -15.67 7.77
N LEU A 132 -10.40 -15.66 8.71
CA LEU A 132 -9.40 -16.73 8.86
C LEU A 132 -10.07 -18.05 9.21
N LEU A 133 -11.05 -18.04 10.13
CA LEU A 133 -11.84 -19.22 10.44
C LEU A 133 -12.66 -19.69 9.23
N TYR A 134 -13.30 -18.78 8.51
CA TYR A 134 -14.01 -19.08 7.27
C TYR A 134 -13.11 -19.74 6.24
N ILE A 135 -11.89 -19.22 6.01
CA ILE A 135 -10.90 -19.80 5.09
C ILE A 135 -10.54 -21.23 5.49
N ALA A 136 -10.27 -21.47 6.80
CA ALA A 136 -9.94 -22.81 7.27
C ALA A 136 -11.08 -23.81 7.02
N LEU A 137 -12.32 -23.38 7.26
CA LEU A 137 -13.51 -24.19 7.04
C LEU A 137 -13.86 -24.34 5.56
N LEU A 138 -13.58 -23.31 4.73
CA LEU A 138 -13.74 -23.35 3.28
C LEU A 138 -12.84 -24.40 2.65
N VAL A 139 -11.54 -24.40 2.98
CA VAL A 139 -10.60 -25.44 2.54
C VAL A 139 -11.07 -26.83 2.93
N ARG A 140 -11.53 -26.97 4.19
CA ARG A 140 -11.93 -28.25 4.75
C ARG A 140 -13.21 -28.83 4.15
N ASN A 141 -14.17 -27.98 3.78
CA ASN A 141 -15.52 -28.42 3.37
C ASN A 141 -15.88 -28.11 1.91
N ARG A 142 -15.20 -27.12 1.28
CA ARG A 142 -15.53 -26.58 -0.06
C ARG A 142 -14.27 -26.19 -0.82
N LEU A 143 -13.32 -27.10 -0.91
CA LEU A 143 -11.98 -26.88 -1.49
C LEU A 143 -12.01 -26.14 -2.84
N ARG A 144 -12.97 -26.46 -3.72
CA ARG A 144 -13.05 -25.85 -5.07
C ARG A 144 -13.35 -24.36 -5.07
N ALA A 145 -13.99 -23.84 -4.02
CA ALA A 145 -14.30 -22.43 -3.88
C ALA A 145 -13.11 -21.62 -3.31
N PHE A 146 -12.09 -22.28 -2.74
CA PHE A 146 -10.94 -21.62 -2.12
C PHE A 146 -10.20 -20.62 -3.05
N PRO A 147 -9.83 -20.97 -4.32
CA PRO A 147 -9.19 -19.99 -5.20
C PRO A 147 -10.10 -18.78 -5.52
N ALA A 148 -11.42 -19.01 -5.67
CA ALA A 148 -12.37 -17.94 -5.95
C ALA A 148 -12.47 -16.92 -4.80
N PHE A 149 -12.31 -17.35 -3.55
CA PHE A 149 -12.29 -16.48 -2.37
C PHE A 149 -11.25 -15.35 -2.54
N PHE A 150 -10.03 -15.69 -2.89
CA PHE A 150 -8.95 -14.70 -3.02
C PHE A 150 -8.98 -13.96 -4.35
N ILE A 151 -9.19 -14.67 -5.46
CA ILE A 151 -9.15 -14.06 -6.81
C ILE A 151 -10.27 -13.03 -6.97
N LEU A 152 -11.51 -13.38 -6.60
CA LEU A 152 -12.63 -12.44 -6.64
C LEU A 152 -12.47 -11.36 -5.55
N GLY A 153 -12.00 -11.74 -4.35
CA GLY A 153 -11.77 -10.81 -3.27
C GLY A 153 -10.82 -9.68 -3.68
N PHE A 154 -9.64 -10.02 -4.19
CA PHE A 154 -8.68 -9.02 -4.68
C PHE A 154 -9.16 -8.29 -5.94
N GLY A 155 -9.81 -8.98 -6.88
CA GLY A 155 -10.31 -8.35 -8.10
C GLY A 155 -11.41 -7.31 -7.82
N ILE A 156 -12.34 -7.60 -6.93
CA ILE A 156 -13.39 -6.64 -6.55
C ILE A 156 -12.78 -5.51 -5.68
N ASP A 157 -11.84 -5.79 -4.77
CA ASP A 157 -11.09 -4.77 -4.03
C ASP A 157 -10.41 -3.76 -4.97
N GLN A 158 -9.80 -4.24 -6.07
CA GLN A 158 -9.22 -3.37 -7.10
C GLN A 158 -10.25 -2.44 -7.76
N LEU A 159 -11.49 -2.90 -7.99
CA LEU A 159 -12.57 -2.06 -8.52
C LEU A 159 -12.97 -0.95 -7.52
N PHE A 160 -13.09 -1.28 -6.23
CA PHE A 160 -13.38 -0.30 -5.19
C PHE A 160 -12.28 0.76 -5.12
N ARG A 161 -11.01 0.33 -5.17
CA ARG A 161 -9.86 1.25 -5.18
C ARG A 161 -9.78 2.09 -6.44
N ALA A 162 -10.15 1.55 -7.60
CA ALA A 162 -10.23 2.33 -8.83
C ALA A 162 -11.28 3.44 -8.72
N TYR A 163 -12.45 3.14 -8.16
CA TYR A 163 -13.52 4.11 -7.90
C TYR A 163 -13.10 5.18 -6.87
N GLY A 164 -12.42 4.79 -5.80
CA GLY A 164 -11.95 5.70 -4.74
C GLY A 164 -10.60 6.36 -5.01
N ASN A 165 -10.07 6.30 -6.24
CA ASN A 165 -8.76 6.86 -6.60
C ASN A 165 -7.63 6.33 -5.72
N THR A 166 -7.55 5.01 -5.57
CA THR A 166 -6.62 4.22 -4.75
C THR A 166 -6.98 4.06 -3.28
N LEU A 167 -7.76 4.97 -2.68
CA LEU A 167 -8.35 4.78 -1.36
C LEU A 167 -9.61 3.92 -1.48
N ASP A 168 -9.78 2.95 -0.60
CA ASP A 168 -11.01 2.16 -0.57
C ASP A 168 -12.17 2.99 0.02
N PRO A 169 -13.20 3.35 -0.79
CA PRO A 169 -14.31 4.17 -0.32
C PRO A 169 -15.24 3.43 0.64
N SER A 170 -15.14 2.12 0.70
CA SER A 170 -16.01 1.27 1.52
C SER A 170 -15.75 1.39 3.03
N TRP A 171 -14.70 2.13 3.43
CA TRP A 171 -14.41 2.44 4.82
C TRP A 171 -15.11 3.71 5.31
N SER A 172 -15.69 4.50 4.41
CA SER A 172 -16.42 5.71 4.78
C SER A 172 -17.82 5.41 5.31
N SER A 173 -18.32 6.25 6.22
CA SER A 173 -19.67 6.15 6.80
C SER A 173 -20.79 6.14 5.75
N ASN A 174 -20.60 6.83 4.64
CA ASN A 174 -21.55 6.87 3.53
C ASN A 174 -21.79 5.50 2.87
N TYR A 175 -20.88 4.55 3.07
CA TYR A 175 -20.97 3.20 2.50
C TYR A 175 -21.72 2.19 3.38
N LEU A 176 -22.12 2.57 4.59
CA LEU A 176 -22.69 1.67 5.60
C LEU A 176 -23.91 0.88 5.06
N ASN A 177 -24.87 1.56 4.43
CA ASN A 177 -26.08 0.90 3.93
C ASN A 177 -25.77 -0.15 2.85
N ILE A 178 -24.83 0.16 1.95
CA ILE A 178 -24.39 -0.78 0.91
C ILE A 178 -23.67 -1.97 1.56
N GLN A 179 -22.83 -1.73 2.55
CA GLN A 179 -22.13 -2.79 3.27
C GLN A 179 -23.10 -3.71 4.02
N ILE A 180 -24.12 -3.17 4.69
CA ILE A 180 -25.16 -3.97 5.35
C ILE A 180 -25.88 -4.84 4.30
N GLY A 181 -26.28 -4.26 3.17
CA GLY A 181 -26.90 -4.99 2.06
C GLY A 181 -26.02 -6.14 1.56
N LEU A 182 -24.74 -5.89 1.30
CA LEU A 182 -23.77 -6.92 0.89
C LEU A 182 -23.57 -7.98 1.97
N SER A 183 -23.54 -7.61 3.25
CA SER A 183 -23.42 -8.52 4.38
C SER A 183 -24.61 -9.45 4.48
N VAL A 184 -25.84 -8.92 4.33
CA VAL A 184 -27.07 -9.72 4.31
C VAL A 184 -27.06 -10.69 3.13
N VAL A 185 -26.72 -10.21 1.94
CA VAL A 185 -26.62 -11.07 0.74
C VAL A 185 -25.59 -12.18 0.95
N GLY A 186 -24.41 -11.87 1.49
CA GLY A 186 -23.37 -12.85 1.77
C GLY A 186 -23.84 -13.94 2.74
N VAL A 187 -24.46 -13.54 3.85
CA VAL A 187 -24.99 -14.49 4.86
C VAL A 187 -26.12 -15.34 4.28
N LEU A 188 -27.04 -14.75 3.51
CA LEU A 188 -28.11 -15.49 2.83
C LEU A 188 -27.54 -16.51 1.83
N LEU A 189 -26.55 -16.13 1.02
CA LEU A 189 -25.86 -17.05 0.12
C LEU A 189 -25.21 -18.21 0.90
N CYS A 190 -24.55 -17.91 2.02
CA CYS A 190 -23.94 -18.91 2.87
C CYS A 190 -24.99 -19.90 3.44
N LEU A 191 -26.14 -19.41 3.87
CA LEU A 191 -27.26 -20.25 4.34
C LEU A 191 -27.81 -21.11 3.21
N LEU A 192 -28.10 -20.53 2.05
CA LEU A 192 -28.66 -21.22 0.88
C LEU A 192 -27.72 -22.32 0.35
N THR A 193 -26.41 -22.13 0.42
CA THR A 193 -25.42 -23.11 -0.04
C THR A 193 -25.10 -24.16 1.01
N THR A 194 -25.31 -23.87 2.32
CA THR A 194 -24.95 -24.77 3.42
C THR A 194 -26.12 -25.70 3.83
N ILE A 195 -27.33 -25.15 3.99
CA ILE A 195 -28.47 -25.89 4.53
C ILE A 195 -28.96 -27.07 3.64
N PRO A 196 -29.12 -26.87 2.30
CA PRO A 196 -29.60 -27.96 1.43
C PRO A 196 -28.66 -29.17 1.37
N ASN A 197 -27.35 -28.94 1.52
CA ASN A 197 -26.37 -30.02 1.54
C ASN A 197 -26.36 -30.79 2.86
N TRP A 198 -26.82 -30.17 3.94
CA TRP A 198 -27.02 -30.85 5.23
C TRP A 198 -28.03 -31.97 5.15
N GLN A 199 -29.16 -31.73 4.50
CA GLN A 199 -30.22 -32.73 4.37
C GLN A 199 -29.83 -33.98 3.56
N LYS A 200 -28.85 -33.81 2.62
CA LYS A 200 -28.38 -34.90 1.76
C LYS A 200 -27.24 -35.75 2.36
N SER A 201 -26.50 -35.24 3.34
CA SER A 201 -25.29 -35.88 3.88
C SER A 201 -25.54 -36.71 5.14
N THR A 202 -26.80 -36.97 5.53
CA THR A 202 -27.15 -37.88 6.61
C THR A 202 -26.95 -39.36 6.24
N GLY A 203 -26.57 -39.66 5.02
CA GLY A 203 -26.12 -40.99 4.59
C GLY A 203 -24.60 -41.07 4.49
N ARG A 204 -23.99 -41.92 5.34
CA ARG A 204 -22.56 -42.33 5.42
C ARG A 204 -21.55 -41.33 4.82
N GLU A 205 -20.78 -40.69 5.68
CA GLU A 205 -19.61 -39.88 5.31
C GLU A 205 -18.62 -40.73 4.51
N SER A 206 -18.55 -40.55 3.19
CA SER A 206 -17.48 -41.09 2.37
C SER A 206 -16.21 -40.27 2.64
N THR A 207 -15.15 -40.94 3.06
CA THR A 207 -13.82 -40.35 3.25
C THR A 207 -13.23 -39.80 1.92
N ASN A 208 -13.80 -40.17 0.78
CA ASN A 208 -13.36 -39.78 -0.58
C ASN A 208 -14.22 -38.65 -1.21
N ASP A 209 -14.82 -37.77 -0.39
CA ASP A 209 -15.52 -36.60 -0.94
C ASP A 209 -14.53 -35.63 -1.61
N PRO A 210 -14.61 -35.43 -2.94
CA PRO A 210 -13.68 -34.54 -3.67
C PRO A 210 -13.81 -33.07 -3.30
N GLN A 211 -14.75 -32.72 -2.44
CA GLN A 211 -14.93 -31.35 -1.90
C GLN A 211 -14.10 -31.09 -0.65
N ARG A 212 -13.61 -32.12 0.04
CA ARG A 212 -12.79 -31.97 1.24
C ARG A 212 -11.32 -31.73 0.88
N GLY A 213 -10.75 -30.72 1.50
CA GLY A 213 -9.34 -30.37 1.33
C GLY A 213 -8.60 -30.14 2.63
N LEU A 214 -7.32 -29.94 2.51
CA LEU A 214 -6.43 -29.56 3.60
C LEU A 214 -5.34 -28.62 3.11
N LEU A 215 -4.78 -27.86 4.05
CA LEU A 215 -3.51 -27.18 3.89
C LEU A 215 -2.39 -28.07 4.43
N THR A 216 -1.29 -28.11 3.69
CA THR A 216 -0.03 -28.67 4.15
C THR A 216 0.87 -27.58 4.71
N ILE A 217 2.03 -27.93 5.27
CA ILE A 217 3.04 -26.95 5.70
C ILE A 217 3.43 -26.03 4.55
N TRP A 218 3.69 -26.58 3.38
CA TRP A 218 4.05 -25.79 2.21
C TRP A 218 2.90 -24.90 1.73
N GLY A 219 1.67 -25.41 1.78
CA GLY A 219 0.48 -24.61 1.52
C GLY A 219 0.31 -23.45 2.50
N GLY A 220 0.61 -23.66 3.79
CA GLY A 220 0.60 -22.61 4.80
C GLY A 220 1.67 -21.55 4.56
N LEU A 221 2.93 -21.96 4.39
CA LEU A 221 4.03 -21.05 4.08
C LEU A 221 3.77 -20.26 2.79
N GLY A 222 3.33 -20.96 1.73
CA GLY A 222 3.01 -20.35 0.44
C GLY A 222 1.84 -19.38 0.51
N LEU A 223 0.80 -19.67 1.29
CA LEU A 223 -0.35 -18.77 1.48
C LEU A 223 0.06 -17.47 2.15
N GLY A 224 0.85 -17.53 3.24
CA GLY A 224 1.29 -16.33 3.94
C GLY A 224 2.16 -15.44 3.06
N ALA A 225 3.09 -16.04 2.33
CA ALA A 225 3.94 -15.33 1.38
C ALA A 225 3.15 -14.75 0.19
N LEU A 226 2.18 -15.51 -0.33
CA LEU A 226 1.31 -15.04 -1.41
C LEU A 226 0.44 -13.86 -0.97
N LEU A 227 -0.13 -13.90 0.24
CA LEU A 227 -0.88 -12.78 0.81
C LEU A 227 0.01 -11.54 0.96
N PHE A 228 1.25 -11.70 1.42
CA PHE A 228 2.22 -10.60 1.46
C PHE A 228 2.40 -9.98 0.08
N LEU A 229 2.72 -10.77 -0.96
CA LEU A 229 2.92 -10.27 -2.33
C LEU A 229 1.68 -9.57 -2.88
N GLN A 230 0.47 -10.08 -2.59
CA GLN A 230 -0.78 -9.47 -3.06
C GLN A 230 -1.09 -8.15 -2.32
N ILE A 231 -0.84 -8.09 -1.02
CA ILE A 231 -1.16 -6.91 -0.20
C ILE A 231 -0.19 -5.77 -0.47
N THR A 232 1.11 -6.06 -0.67
CA THR A 232 2.15 -5.03 -0.77
C THR A 232 2.49 -4.62 -2.20
N LEU A 233 2.24 -5.49 -3.20
CA LEU A 233 2.71 -5.26 -4.57
C LEU A 233 1.69 -5.63 -5.64
N LEU A 234 1.41 -6.93 -5.81
CA LEU A 234 0.83 -7.45 -7.05
C LEU A 234 -0.67 -7.16 -7.22
N ALA A 235 -1.45 -7.04 -6.14
CA ALA A 235 -2.86 -6.67 -6.22
C ALA A 235 -3.11 -5.17 -6.00
N LEU A 236 -2.07 -4.34 -6.10
CA LEU A 236 -2.16 -2.88 -6.02
C LEU A 236 -1.74 -2.26 -7.36
N PRO A 237 -2.70 -1.88 -8.22
CA PRO A 237 -2.38 -1.27 -9.52
C PRO A 237 -1.55 0.02 -9.41
N ASN A 238 -1.81 0.82 -8.39
CA ASN A 238 -1.04 2.05 -8.11
C ASN A 238 0.41 1.75 -7.73
N THR A 239 0.68 0.70 -6.96
CA THR A 239 2.05 0.28 -6.62
C THR A 239 2.81 -0.18 -7.87
N ILE A 240 2.14 -0.92 -8.75
CA ILE A 240 2.73 -1.39 -10.03
C ILE A 240 3.02 -0.20 -10.96
N ALA A 241 2.05 0.71 -11.11
CA ALA A 241 2.20 1.88 -11.96
C ALA A 241 3.24 2.87 -11.41
N GLY A 242 3.17 3.18 -10.11
CA GLY A 242 4.06 4.14 -9.46
C GLY A 242 5.53 3.74 -9.46
N ARG A 243 5.83 2.44 -9.32
CA ARG A 243 7.22 1.94 -9.40
C ARG A 243 7.86 2.11 -10.77
N ALA A 244 7.07 2.18 -11.83
CA ALA A 244 7.54 2.22 -13.22
C ALA A 244 7.21 3.54 -13.91
N ASP A 245 6.88 4.59 -13.17
CA ASP A 245 6.44 5.89 -13.70
C ASP A 245 5.40 5.72 -14.82
N ALA A 246 4.44 4.82 -14.61
CA ALA A 246 3.45 4.43 -15.60
C ALA A 246 2.09 5.07 -15.31
N ASP A 247 1.29 5.24 -16.35
CA ASP A 247 -0.07 5.76 -16.20
C ASP A 247 -0.97 4.78 -15.43
N TYR A 248 -1.40 5.19 -14.26
CA TYR A 248 -2.35 4.43 -13.42
C TYR A 248 -3.61 4.05 -14.18
N THR A 249 -4.14 4.94 -15.03
CA THR A 249 -5.38 4.71 -15.78
C THR A 249 -5.28 3.52 -16.72
N LEU A 250 -4.10 3.33 -17.33
CA LEU A 250 -3.82 2.22 -18.22
C LEU A 250 -3.58 0.91 -17.43
N PHE A 251 -2.87 0.98 -16.31
CA PHE A 251 -2.46 -0.22 -15.59
C PHE A 251 -3.54 -0.81 -14.69
N VAL A 252 -4.51 -0.03 -14.18
CA VAL A 252 -5.63 -0.55 -13.38
C VAL A 252 -6.38 -1.68 -14.08
N PRO A 253 -6.91 -1.52 -15.32
CA PRO A 253 -7.61 -2.59 -16.00
C PRO A 253 -6.70 -3.79 -16.32
N LEU A 254 -5.41 -3.56 -16.61
CA LEU A 254 -4.47 -4.64 -16.92
C LEU A 254 -4.19 -5.53 -15.71
N VAL A 255 -3.95 -4.92 -14.53
CA VAL A 255 -3.75 -5.65 -13.27
C VAL A 255 -5.00 -6.39 -12.87
N LEU A 256 -6.18 -5.78 -13.02
CA LEU A 256 -7.46 -6.42 -12.75
C LEU A 256 -7.69 -7.65 -13.66
N VAL A 257 -7.43 -7.52 -14.95
CA VAL A 257 -7.48 -8.66 -15.87
C VAL A 257 -6.51 -9.75 -15.44
N ALA A 258 -5.25 -9.42 -15.14
CA ALA A 258 -4.26 -10.38 -14.69
C ALA A 258 -4.70 -11.10 -13.40
N THR A 259 -5.35 -10.40 -12.47
CA THR A 259 -5.90 -10.96 -11.24
C THR A 259 -7.05 -11.93 -11.50
N LEU A 260 -8.01 -11.56 -12.36
CA LEU A 260 -9.22 -12.35 -12.63
C LEU A 260 -9.03 -13.45 -13.70
N LEU A 261 -8.01 -13.32 -14.54
CA LEU A 261 -7.73 -14.23 -15.66
C LEU A 261 -7.75 -15.73 -15.28
N PRO A 262 -7.21 -16.14 -14.11
CA PRO A 262 -7.22 -17.54 -13.69
C PRO A 262 -8.61 -18.12 -13.43
N LEU A 263 -9.66 -17.30 -13.28
CA LEU A 263 -11.03 -17.79 -13.15
C LEU A 263 -11.59 -18.35 -14.45
N ILE A 264 -11.04 -17.96 -15.61
CA ILE A 264 -11.54 -18.37 -16.92
C ILE A 264 -11.13 -19.82 -17.19
N PRO A 265 -12.09 -20.77 -17.40
CA PRO A 265 -11.76 -22.18 -17.62
C PRO A 265 -10.88 -22.43 -18.85
N LEU A 266 -10.99 -21.60 -19.88
CA LEU A 266 -10.14 -21.69 -21.08
C LEU A 266 -8.67 -21.41 -20.72
N VAL A 267 -8.41 -20.36 -19.93
CA VAL A 267 -7.05 -20.01 -19.48
C VAL A 267 -6.45 -21.14 -18.66
N ARG A 268 -7.22 -21.72 -17.74
CA ARG A 268 -6.79 -22.89 -16.95
C ARG A 268 -6.49 -24.11 -17.83
N ARG A 269 -7.26 -24.32 -18.90
CA ARG A 269 -7.00 -25.41 -19.86
C ARG A 269 -5.73 -25.17 -20.67
N LEU A 270 -5.48 -23.93 -21.10
CA LEU A 270 -4.23 -23.55 -21.77
C LEU A 270 -3.06 -23.70 -20.81
N ALA A 271 -3.18 -23.13 -19.60
CA ALA A 271 -2.19 -23.28 -18.54
C ALA A 271 -1.92 -24.78 -18.26
N ARG A 272 -2.93 -25.64 -18.28
CA ARG A 272 -2.76 -27.08 -18.14
C ARG A 272 -1.86 -27.69 -19.22
N ARG A 273 -1.96 -27.24 -20.45
CA ARG A 273 -1.06 -27.74 -21.53
C ARG A 273 0.39 -27.33 -21.31
N PHE A 274 0.62 -26.15 -20.70
CA PHE A 274 1.95 -25.61 -20.43
C PHE A 274 2.48 -25.96 -19.03
N ILE A 275 1.60 -26.15 -18.03
CA ILE A 275 1.96 -26.39 -16.63
C ILE A 275 1.99 -27.88 -16.29
N ILE A 276 1.09 -28.73 -16.84
CA ILE A 276 1.08 -30.17 -16.54
C ILE A 276 2.37 -30.88 -17.00
N PRO A 277 3.00 -30.52 -18.14
CA PRO A 277 4.34 -31.00 -18.38
C PRO A 277 5.33 -30.60 -17.28
N PHE A 278 4.98 -29.67 -16.39
CA PHE A 278 5.76 -29.14 -15.29
C PHE A 278 5.39 -29.75 -13.92
N GLU A 279 4.48 -30.70 -13.85
CA GLU A 279 4.08 -31.43 -12.62
C GLU A 279 5.18 -32.35 -12.07
N SER A 280 6.26 -32.58 -12.77
CA SER A 280 7.37 -33.40 -12.29
C SER A 280 8.60 -32.53 -11.99
N GLY A 281 8.82 -32.26 -10.71
CA GLY A 281 10.06 -31.79 -10.07
C GLY A 281 10.85 -30.66 -10.75
N THR A 282 11.48 -30.92 -11.87
CA THR A 282 12.34 -29.94 -12.57
C THR A 282 11.59 -28.79 -13.22
N ARG A 283 10.33 -28.93 -13.54
CA ARG A 283 9.56 -27.96 -14.32
C ARG A 283 8.86 -26.91 -13.46
N GLY A 284 8.53 -27.23 -12.22
CA GLY A 284 8.10 -26.23 -11.23
C GLY A 284 9.17 -25.16 -10.98
N TRP A 285 10.44 -25.53 -11.08
CA TRP A 285 11.56 -24.60 -10.98
C TRP A 285 11.61 -23.60 -12.15
N VAL A 286 11.25 -24.00 -13.36
CA VAL A 286 11.16 -23.07 -14.51
C VAL A 286 10.12 -21.99 -14.24
N TRP A 287 8.97 -22.37 -13.66
CA TRP A 287 7.92 -21.42 -13.29
C TRP A 287 8.39 -20.45 -12.22
N LEU A 288 9.11 -20.96 -11.21
CA LEU A 288 9.76 -20.13 -10.20
C LEU A 288 10.72 -19.11 -10.83
N VAL A 289 11.62 -19.58 -11.71
CA VAL A 289 12.60 -18.72 -12.38
C VAL A 289 11.91 -17.63 -13.20
N LEU A 290 10.84 -17.96 -13.93
CA LEU A 290 10.09 -16.99 -14.73
C LEU A 290 9.45 -15.91 -13.84
N ILE A 291 8.77 -16.29 -12.76
CA ILE A 291 8.14 -15.33 -11.85
C ILE A 291 9.20 -14.47 -11.18
N VAL A 292 10.27 -15.07 -10.67
CA VAL A 292 11.39 -14.34 -10.06
C VAL A 292 12.01 -13.36 -11.06
N LEU A 293 12.21 -13.76 -12.31
CA LEU A 293 12.71 -12.87 -13.35
C LEU A 293 11.81 -11.66 -13.58
N PHE A 294 10.49 -11.90 -13.72
CA PHE A 294 9.53 -10.79 -13.89
C PHE A 294 9.46 -9.87 -12.67
N LEU A 295 9.60 -10.40 -11.45
CA LEU A 295 9.67 -9.58 -10.24
C LEU A 295 10.96 -8.75 -10.19
N ILE A 296 12.11 -9.33 -10.54
CA ILE A 296 13.38 -8.60 -10.61
C ILE A 296 13.30 -7.49 -11.66
N VAL A 297 12.85 -7.80 -12.88
CA VAL A 297 12.67 -6.81 -13.95
C VAL A 297 11.69 -5.73 -13.49
N GLY A 298 10.58 -6.11 -12.88
CA GLY A 298 9.56 -5.19 -12.40
C GLY A 298 10.02 -4.19 -11.34
N ILE A 299 10.98 -4.59 -10.51
CA ILE A 299 11.48 -3.76 -9.41
C ILE A 299 12.78 -3.03 -9.76
N ARG A 300 13.69 -3.67 -10.53
CA ARG A 300 15.03 -3.12 -10.81
C ARG A 300 15.18 -2.44 -12.16
N LEU A 301 14.29 -2.73 -13.12
CA LEU A 301 14.28 -2.12 -14.44
C LEU A 301 12.90 -1.48 -14.69
N PRO A 302 12.53 -0.44 -13.92
CA PRO A 302 11.18 0.10 -13.99
C PRO A 302 10.87 0.70 -15.36
N VAL A 303 11.82 1.41 -15.96
CA VAL A 303 11.66 2.14 -17.23
C VAL A 303 12.82 1.85 -18.17
N ILE A 304 12.53 1.74 -19.46
CA ILE A 304 13.54 1.78 -20.53
C ILE A 304 13.31 3.04 -21.35
N GLU A 305 14.35 3.87 -21.44
CA GLU A 305 14.37 5.04 -22.33
C GLU A 305 14.49 4.61 -23.78
N ILE A 306 13.51 4.93 -24.60
CA ILE A 306 13.55 4.70 -26.04
C ILE A 306 13.92 6.01 -26.74
N ARG A 307 15.11 6.06 -27.32
CA ARG A 307 15.53 7.17 -28.17
C ARG A 307 15.05 6.91 -29.60
N LEU A 308 14.18 7.77 -30.12
CA LEU A 308 13.75 7.69 -31.50
C LEU A 308 14.89 8.11 -32.43
N PRO A 309 15.25 7.32 -33.47
CA PRO A 309 16.26 7.70 -34.44
C PRO A 309 15.92 9.03 -35.17
N GLY A 310 16.78 10.02 -35.10
CA GLY A 310 16.62 11.31 -35.80
C GLY A 310 15.95 12.42 -34.96
N ALA A 311 15.49 12.18 -33.76
CA ALA A 311 15.01 13.22 -32.86
C ALA A 311 16.06 13.48 -31.78
N ALA A 312 16.65 14.66 -31.77
CA ALA A 312 17.74 15.00 -30.85
C ALA A 312 17.36 14.90 -29.35
N ASN A 313 16.06 14.99 -29.01
CA ASN A 313 15.58 15.04 -27.63
C ASN A 313 14.26 14.28 -27.36
N ALA A 314 13.79 13.41 -28.24
CA ALA A 314 12.57 12.65 -27.98
C ALA A 314 12.91 11.33 -27.24
N VAL A 315 12.85 11.36 -25.93
CA VAL A 315 12.98 10.17 -25.09
C VAL A 315 11.56 9.71 -24.75
N GLY A 316 11.18 8.52 -25.20
CA GLY A 316 9.96 7.87 -24.77
C GLY A 316 10.25 6.92 -23.61
N ASN A 317 9.58 7.09 -22.50
CA ASN A 317 9.68 6.17 -21.36
C ASN A 317 8.78 4.96 -21.56
N PHE A 318 9.36 3.77 -21.68
CA PHE A 318 8.60 2.52 -21.80
C PHE A 318 8.58 1.81 -20.45
N PRO A 319 7.38 1.62 -19.80
CA PRO A 319 7.25 1.10 -18.44
C PRO A 319 7.36 -0.43 -18.40
N ILE A 320 8.51 -0.97 -18.77
CA ILE A 320 8.74 -2.42 -18.82
C ILE A 320 8.53 -3.09 -17.48
N GLY A 321 8.89 -2.39 -16.38
CA GLY A 321 8.72 -2.89 -15.03
C GLY A 321 7.26 -3.14 -14.68
N ALA A 322 6.36 -2.21 -15.01
CA ALA A 322 4.93 -2.38 -14.78
C ALA A 322 4.37 -3.55 -15.59
N ILE A 323 4.78 -3.71 -16.86
CA ILE A 323 4.37 -4.83 -17.70
C ILE A 323 4.85 -6.15 -17.11
N ALA A 324 6.11 -6.21 -16.65
CA ALA A 324 6.67 -7.40 -16.00
C ALA A 324 5.88 -7.79 -14.74
N LEU A 325 5.50 -6.82 -13.90
CA LEU A 325 4.69 -7.07 -12.70
C LEU A 325 3.27 -7.53 -13.04
N VAL A 326 2.64 -7.00 -14.10
CA VAL A 326 1.33 -7.48 -14.58
C VAL A 326 1.42 -8.94 -15.05
N ILE A 327 2.49 -9.30 -15.76
CA ILE A 327 2.72 -10.70 -16.16
C ILE A 327 2.94 -11.58 -14.93
N ALA A 328 3.75 -11.12 -13.97
CA ALA A 328 3.97 -11.84 -12.70
C ALA A 328 2.65 -12.07 -11.95
N GLN A 329 1.75 -11.07 -11.89
CA GLN A 329 0.43 -11.21 -11.27
C GLN A 329 -0.41 -12.28 -11.95
N GLY A 330 -0.46 -12.30 -13.29
CA GLY A 330 -1.19 -13.33 -14.05
C GLY A 330 -0.65 -14.73 -13.82
N LEU A 331 0.68 -14.89 -13.76
CA LEU A 331 1.34 -16.16 -13.49
C LEU A 331 1.12 -16.64 -12.04
N ILE A 332 1.26 -15.76 -11.07
CA ILE A 332 1.04 -16.04 -9.65
C ILE A 332 -0.44 -16.36 -9.38
N GLY A 333 -1.36 -15.78 -10.13
CA GLY A 333 -2.79 -16.08 -10.01
C GLY A 333 -3.13 -17.56 -10.17
N LEU A 334 -2.31 -18.34 -10.88
CA LEU A 334 -2.48 -19.78 -11.00
C LEU A 334 -2.04 -20.55 -9.75
N VAL A 335 -1.18 -19.99 -8.92
CA VAL A 335 -0.66 -20.63 -7.70
C VAL A 335 -1.76 -20.88 -6.67
N TRP A 336 -2.83 -20.07 -6.68
CA TRP A 336 -3.98 -20.26 -5.78
C TRP A 336 -4.54 -21.70 -5.81
N TRP A 337 -4.45 -22.40 -6.94
CA TRP A 337 -4.90 -23.81 -7.05
C TRP A 337 -3.94 -24.81 -6.42
N PHE A 338 -2.69 -24.43 -6.12
CA PHE A 338 -1.67 -25.31 -5.54
C PHE A 338 -1.49 -25.10 -4.04
N ILE A 339 -2.06 -24.05 -3.47
CA ILE A 339 -1.98 -23.73 -2.04
C ILE A 339 -2.67 -24.79 -1.18
N ALA A 340 -3.83 -25.29 -1.63
CA ALA A 340 -4.60 -26.33 -0.93
C ALA A 340 -4.74 -27.57 -1.80
N GLU A 341 -4.86 -28.73 -1.17
CA GLU A 341 -4.94 -30.01 -1.86
C GLU A 341 -6.10 -30.87 -1.33
N PRO A 342 -6.60 -31.86 -2.10
CA PRO A 342 -7.62 -32.80 -1.63
C PRO A 342 -7.14 -33.56 -0.40
N GLN A 343 -8.05 -33.80 0.57
CA GLN A 343 -7.70 -34.53 1.80
C GLN A 343 -7.31 -35.99 1.52
N GLY A 344 -7.95 -36.64 0.54
CA GLY A 344 -7.74 -38.05 0.23
C GLY A 344 -8.02 -38.97 1.45
N GLU A 345 -7.17 -39.96 1.63
CA GLU A 345 -7.25 -40.91 2.76
C GLU A 345 -6.59 -40.43 4.05
N ARG A 346 -6.10 -39.21 4.10
CA ARG A 346 -5.42 -38.66 5.28
C ARG A 346 -6.38 -38.54 6.45
N ARG A 347 -6.03 -39.15 7.60
CA ARG A 347 -6.84 -39.14 8.82
C ARG A 347 -6.87 -37.79 9.53
N TRP A 348 -5.77 -37.04 9.47
CA TRP A 348 -5.59 -35.79 10.19
C TRP A 348 -5.69 -34.60 9.25
N ASN A 349 -6.48 -33.62 9.64
CA ASN A 349 -6.61 -32.35 8.91
C ASN A 349 -6.13 -31.21 9.79
N LEU A 350 -4.89 -30.77 9.57
CA LEU A 350 -4.21 -29.74 10.33
C LEU A 350 -4.33 -28.33 9.64
N THR A 351 -5.35 -28.11 8.82
CA THR A 351 -5.54 -26.86 8.07
C THR A 351 -5.51 -25.64 8.98
N GLY A 352 -6.13 -25.68 10.17
CA GLY A 352 -6.10 -24.57 11.10
C GLY A 352 -4.68 -24.22 11.58
N LEU A 353 -3.86 -25.24 11.85
CA LEU A 353 -2.46 -25.04 12.25
C LEU A 353 -1.64 -24.40 11.12
N TRP A 354 -1.75 -24.92 9.89
CA TRP A 354 -1.00 -24.37 8.75
C TRP A 354 -1.50 -23.02 8.31
N LEU A 355 -2.77 -22.69 8.53
CA LEU A 355 -3.28 -21.35 8.33
C LEU A 355 -2.75 -20.36 9.39
N MET A 356 -2.61 -20.78 10.64
CA MET A 356 -1.92 -20.00 11.66
C MET A 356 -0.47 -19.70 11.24
N VAL A 357 0.24 -20.69 10.73
CA VAL A 357 1.60 -20.52 10.19
C VAL A 357 1.61 -19.55 9.00
N ALA A 358 0.59 -19.62 8.12
CA ALA A 358 0.45 -18.68 7.00
C ALA A 358 0.34 -17.22 7.49
N VAL A 359 -0.50 -16.97 8.50
CA VAL A 359 -0.65 -15.62 9.07
C VAL A 359 0.66 -15.15 9.71
N LEU A 360 1.36 -16.04 10.41
CA LEU A 360 2.65 -15.72 11.03
C LEU A 360 3.72 -15.37 9.99
N VAL A 361 3.84 -16.15 8.92
CA VAL A 361 4.77 -15.86 7.79
C VAL A 361 4.44 -14.53 7.14
N GLY A 362 3.14 -14.27 6.85
CA GLY A 362 2.73 -12.99 6.31
C GLY A 362 3.07 -11.82 7.22
N ALA A 363 2.85 -11.97 8.53
CA ALA A 363 3.19 -10.95 9.52
C ALA A 363 4.70 -10.69 9.60
N VAL A 364 5.55 -11.73 9.59
CA VAL A 364 7.00 -11.59 9.59
C VAL A 364 7.50 -10.87 8.33
N LEU A 365 6.95 -11.21 7.16
CA LEU A 365 7.31 -10.55 5.90
C LEU A 365 6.86 -9.07 5.90
N LEU A 366 5.67 -8.75 6.42
CA LEU A 366 5.18 -7.37 6.55
C LEU A 366 6.01 -6.54 7.52
N VAL A 367 6.43 -7.13 8.64
CA VAL A 367 7.36 -6.48 9.59
C VAL A 367 8.71 -6.25 8.92
N GLY A 368 9.24 -7.23 8.18
CA GLY A 368 10.46 -7.03 7.40
C GLY A 368 10.32 -5.89 6.38
N ASP A 369 9.22 -5.84 5.64
CA ASP A 369 8.94 -4.77 4.67
C ASP A 369 8.84 -3.40 5.34
N LEU A 370 8.19 -3.29 6.50
CA LEU A 370 8.14 -2.05 7.27
C LEU A 370 9.56 -1.47 7.50
N TYR A 371 10.49 -2.31 7.93
CA TYR A 371 11.84 -1.88 8.25
C TYR A 371 12.76 -1.67 7.03
N THR A 372 12.30 -1.93 5.81
CA THR A 372 13.01 -1.48 4.60
C THR A 372 12.88 0.04 4.41
N TYR A 373 11.81 0.64 4.93
CA TYR A 373 11.51 2.08 4.85
C TYR A 373 11.82 2.83 6.14
N GLU A 374 11.52 2.23 7.30
CA GLU A 374 11.41 2.94 8.57
C GLU A 374 12.33 2.39 9.66
N TYR A 375 13.51 1.91 9.28
CA TYR A 375 14.50 1.41 10.23
C TYR A 375 14.92 2.45 11.30
N ALA A 376 14.68 3.71 11.04
CA ALA A 376 14.89 4.80 11.98
C ALA A 376 13.98 4.72 13.23
N PHE A 377 12.82 4.04 13.13
CA PHE A 377 11.92 3.78 14.26
C PHE A 377 12.34 2.57 15.11
N VAL A 378 13.41 1.89 14.76
CA VAL A 378 13.92 0.77 15.55
C VAL A 378 14.48 1.31 16.87
N ARG A 379 13.74 1.08 17.94
CA ARG A 379 14.04 1.57 19.28
C ARG A 379 14.45 0.43 20.19
N ASN A 380 15.16 0.78 21.26
CA ASN A 380 15.47 -0.15 22.31
C ASN A 380 14.24 -0.43 23.19
N PHE A 381 14.16 -1.63 23.70
CA PHE A 381 13.13 -2.03 24.65
C PHE A 381 13.50 -1.58 26.07
N ALA A 382 12.49 -1.21 26.84
CA ALA A 382 12.62 -0.99 28.27
C ALA A 382 12.66 -2.33 29.06
N PRO A 383 13.19 -2.36 30.28
CA PRO A 383 13.05 -3.50 31.17
C PRO A 383 11.58 -3.95 31.32
N PRO A 384 11.26 -5.24 31.34
CA PRO A 384 12.19 -6.38 31.39
C PRO A 384 12.64 -6.93 30.01
N LEU A 385 12.33 -6.25 28.91
CA LEU A 385 12.64 -6.71 27.54
C LEU A 385 14.00 -6.19 27.02
N ASP A 386 14.73 -5.44 27.82
CA ASP A 386 16.02 -4.84 27.49
C ASP A 386 17.10 -5.85 27.07
N ALA A 387 17.01 -7.10 27.55
CA ALA A 387 17.87 -8.20 27.10
C ALA A 387 17.77 -8.47 25.57
N LEU A 388 16.65 -8.09 24.92
CA LEU A 388 16.46 -8.23 23.48
C LEU A 388 17.16 -7.13 22.66
N ASN A 389 17.67 -6.08 23.30
CA ASN A 389 18.29 -4.94 22.60
C ASN A 389 19.57 -5.30 21.86
N SER A 390 20.27 -6.35 22.28
CA SER A 390 21.45 -6.84 21.58
C SER A 390 21.16 -7.58 20.29
N LEU A 391 19.95 -8.10 20.12
CA LEU A 391 19.56 -8.94 18.99
C LEU A 391 18.54 -8.25 18.06
N VAL A 392 17.41 -7.79 18.61
CA VAL A 392 16.26 -7.36 17.80
C VAL A 392 16.50 -6.03 17.08
N PRO A 393 16.93 -4.93 17.70
CA PRO A 393 17.18 -3.68 17.01
C PRO A 393 18.24 -3.80 15.89
N PRO A 394 19.41 -4.44 16.07
CA PRO A 394 20.38 -4.63 14.99
C PRO A 394 19.82 -5.45 13.83
N LEU A 395 19.03 -6.51 14.13
CA LEU A 395 18.39 -7.33 13.10
C LEU A 395 17.41 -6.49 12.26
N LEU A 396 16.56 -5.71 12.92
CA LEU A 396 15.55 -4.89 12.23
C LEU A 396 16.19 -3.78 11.37
N ARG A 397 17.27 -3.15 11.85
CA ARG A 397 18.05 -2.19 11.06
C ARG A 397 18.71 -2.81 9.83
N GLY A 398 19.00 -4.11 9.88
CA GLY A 398 19.56 -4.87 8.76
C GLY A 398 18.63 -5.02 7.55
N PHE A 399 17.32 -4.73 7.68
CA PHE A 399 16.36 -4.80 6.56
C PHE A 399 16.43 -3.60 5.62
N ARG A 400 17.17 -2.55 5.92
CA ARG A 400 17.31 -1.37 5.06
C ARG A 400 17.68 -1.77 3.62
N GLY A 401 16.90 -1.31 2.64
CA GLY A 401 17.15 -1.56 1.22
C GLY A 401 16.94 -3.02 0.78
N MET A 402 16.42 -3.89 1.66
CA MET A 402 16.19 -5.31 1.37
C MET A 402 14.80 -5.61 0.76
N GLY A 403 14.05 -4.60 0.30
CA GLY A 403 12.70 -4.80 -0.22
C GLY A 403 12.63 -5.85 -1.34
N LEU A 404 13.54 -5.82 -2.32
CA LEU A 404 13.62 -6.87 -3.34
C LEU A 404 13.91 -8.24 -2.73
N GLY A 405 14.82 -8.35 -1.76
CA GLY A 405 15.15 -9.61 -1.09
C GLY A 405 13.92 -10.26 -0.44
N LEU A 406 13.10 -9.45 0.26
CA LEU A 406 11.85 -9.92 0.86
C LEU A 406 10.82 -10.39 -0.19
N VAL A 407 10.69 -9.66 -1.30
CA VAL A 407 9.81 -10.07 -2.42
C VAL A 407 10.28 -11.39 -3.01
N LEU A 408 11.59 -11.61 -3.16
CA LEU A 408 12.14 -12.87 -3.68
C LEU A 408 11.95 -14.03 -2.71
N ILE A 409 12.14 -13.81 -1.42
CA ILE A 409 11.84 -14.82 -0.39
C ILE A 409 10.35 -15.18 -0.42
N ALA A 410 9.48 -14.17 -0.49
CA ALA A 410 8.04 -14.39 -0.59
C ALA A 410 7.65 -15.13 -1.88
N ALA A 411 8.25 -14.81 -3.01
CA ALA A 411 8.03 -15.53 -4.27
C ALA A 411 8.48 -16.99 -4.17
N PHE A 412 9.64 -17.25 -3.58
CA PHE A 412 10.13 -18.60 -3.34
C PHE A 412 9.15 -19.41 -2.48
N LEU A 413 8.74 -18.90 -1.33
CA LEU A 413 7.77 -19.57 -0.45
C LEU A 413 6.41 -19.77 -1.13
N THR A 414 5.94 -18.78 -1.88
CA THR A 414 4.67 -18.84 -2.63
C THR A 414 4.64 -20.00 -3.62
N LEU A 415 5.77 -20.32 -4.24
CA LEU A 415 5.84 -21.32 -5.29
C LEU A 415 6.20 -22.73 -4.79
N MET A 416 6.64 -22.88 -3.53
CA MET A 416 6.96 -24.17 -2.93
C MET A 416 5.82 -25.20 -3.00
N PRO A 417 4.54 -24.85 -2.75
CA PRO A 417 3.43 -25.81 -2.92
C PRO A 417 3.37 -26.38 -4.32
N MET A 418 3.61 -25.56 -5.35
CA MET A 418 3.59 -26.00 -6.75
C MET A 418 4.79 -26.88 -7.12
N VAL A 419 5.98 -26.59 -6.53
CA VAL A 419 7.22 -27.33 -6.80
C VAL A 419 7.24 -28.68 -6.10
N LEU A 420 6.75 -28.73 -4.84
CA LEU A 420 6.90 -29.88 -3.95
C LEU A 420 5.66 -30.79 -3.91
N SER A 421 4.48 -30.29 -4.28
CA SER A 421 3.24 -31.07 -4.29
C SER A 421 2.80 -31.38 -5.70
N SER A 422 2.51 -32.66 -5.97
CA SER A 422 1.83 -33.08 -7.22
C SER A 422 0.32 -32.89 -7.16
N GLN A 423 -0.23 -32.49 -5.99
CA GLN A 423 -1.66 -32.35 -5.77
C GLN A 423 -2.07 -30.88 -5.80
N ARG A 424 -3.29 -30.63 -6.24
CA ARG A 424 -3.87 -29.29 -6.34
C ARG A 424 -5.38 -29.34 -6.14
N VAL A 425 -5.97 -28.16 -5.91
CA VAL A 425 -7.42 -27.99 -5.97
C VAL A 425 -7.95 -28.52 -7.31
N PRO A 426 -8.91 -29.46 -7.32
CA PRO A 426 -9.44 -29.98 -8.57
C PRO A 426 -10.04 -28.87 -9.42
N TRP A 427 -9.60 -28.77 -10.67
CA TRP A 427 -10.25 -27.85 -11.60
C TRP A 427 -11.61 -28.41 -11.99
N SER A 428 -12.65 -27.56 -11.90
CA SER A 428 -13.98 -27.93 -12.35
C SER A 428 -13.90 -28.45 -13.80
N ALA A 429 -14.33 -29.70 -14.01
CA ALA A 429 -14.42 -30.29 -15.37
C ALA A 429 -15.53 -29.62 -16.20
N ALA A 430 -16.43 -28.90 -15.54
CA ALA A 430 -17.69 -28.39 -16.07
C ALA A 430 -17.59 -27.00 -16.73
N GLY A 431 -16.40 -26.45 -16.90
CA GLY A 431 -16.21 -25.20 -17.62
C GLY A 431 -16.33 -25.37 -19.13
N GLY A 432 -17.56 -25.49 -19.66
CA GLY A 432 -17.83 -25.50 -21.08
C GLY A 432 -17.41 -24.21 -21.79
N ARG A 433 -17.53 -24.18 -23.11
CA ARG A 433 -17.26 -22.95 -23.91
C ARG A 433 -18.12 -21.77 -23.43
N LEU A 434 -19.38 -22.02 -23.04
CA LEU A 434 -20.29 -20.98 -22.53
C LEU A 434 -19.82 -20.37 -21.21
N ALA A 435 -19.38 -21.17 -20.26
CA ALA A 435 -18.84 -20.67 -18.98
C ALA A 435 -17.55 -19.84 -19.17
N SER A 436 -16.67 -20.29 -20.10
CA SER A 436 -15.48 -19.52 -20.46
C SER A 436 -15.83 -18.19 -21.11
N PHE A 437 -16.83 -18.19 -22.01
CA PHE A 437 -17.30 -16.98 -22.65
C PHE A 437 -17.92 -16.02 -21.63
N ALA A 438 -18.84 -16.49 -20.78
CA ALA A 438 -19.48 -15.67 -19.74
C ALA A 438 -18.48 -15.05 -18.78
N LEU A 439 -17.48 -15.81 -18.30
CA LEU A 439 -16.42 -15.29 -17.45
C LEU A 439 -15.47 -14.34 -18.18
N THR A 440 -15.22 -14.55 -19.46
CA THR A 440 -14.45 -13.58 -20.27
C THR A 440 -15.19 -12.26 -20.37
N VAL A 441 -16.50 -12.29 -20.67
CA VAL A 441 -17.35 -11.09 -20.72
C VAL A 441 -17.37 -10.39 -19.35
N PHE A 442 -17.48 -11.14 -18.27
CA PHE A 442 -17.40 -10.59 -16.90
C PHE A 442 -16.07 -9.89 -16.64
N VAL A 443 -14.92 -10.53 -16.95
CA VAL A 443 -13.58 -9.96 -16.75
C VAL A 443 -13.40 -8.70 -17.61
N VAL A 444 -13.84 -8.72 -18.87
CA VAL A 444 -13.79 -7.55 -19.75
C VAL A 444 -14.67 -6.43 -19.20
N GLY A 445 -15.90 -6.74 -18.74
CA GLY A 445 -16.78 -5.77 -18.10
C GLY A 445 -16.15 -5.12 -16.87
N CYS A 446 -15.52 -5.91 -16.00
CA CYS A 446 -14.78 -5.40 -14.84
C CYS A 446 -13.60 -4.50 -15.27
N ALA A 447 -12.86 -4.88 -16.31
CA ALA A 447 -11.75 -4.08 -16.83
C ALA A 447 -12.22 -2.73 -17.41
N LEU A 448 -13.31 -2.74 -18.16
CA LEU A 448 -13.91 -1.49 -18.69
C LEU A 448 -14.42 -0.59 -17.57
N MET A 449 -15.04 -1.17 -16.55
CA MET A 449 -15.48 -0.44 -15.35
C MET A 449 -14.30 0.16 -14.60
N ALA A 450 -13.23 -0.61 -14.40
CA ALA A 450 -12.00 -0.13 -13.77
C ALA A 450 -11.35 1.01 -14.57
N ALA A 451 -11.28 0.88 -15.89
CA ALA A 451 -10.78 1.93 -16.78
C ALA A 451 -11.64 3.20 -16.72
N TYR A 452 -12.96 3.05 -16.62
CA TYR A 452 -13.86 4.18 -16.46
C TYR A 452 -13.65 4.90 -15.13
N PHE A 453 -13.57 4.18 -14.02
CA PHE A 453 -13.35 4.76 -12.69
C PHE A 453 -11.96 5.37 -12.54
N ALA A 454 -10.95 4.78 -13.18
CA ALA A 454 -9.58 5.28 -13.12
C ALA A 454 -9.32 6.53 -13.96
N ARG A 455 -10.29 7.07 -14.70
CA ARG A 455 -10.10 8.27 -15.51
C ARG A 455 -9.71 9.47 -14.65
N PRO A 456 -8.71 10.26 -15.06
CA PRO A 456 -8.37 11.49 -14.37
C PRO A 456 -9.51 12.52 -14.53
N PRO A 457 -9.73 13.39 -13.56
CA PRO A 457 -10.59 14.54 -13.72
C PRO A 457 -10.02 15.45 -14.80
N LEU A 458 -10.91 16.23 -15.47
CA LEU A 458 -10.48 17.28 -16.37
C LEU A 458 -9.82 18.39 -15.54
N ILE A 459 -8.54 18.63 -15.79
CA ILE A 459 -7.79 19.72 -15.15
C ILE A 459 -7.90 20.92 -16.07
N GLN A 460 -8.41 22.04 -15.53
CA GLN A 460 -8.37 23.32 -16.22
C GLN A 460 -7.09 24.03 -15.86
N PRO A 461 -6.11 24.12 -16.79
CA PRO A 461 -4.84 24.73 -16.50
C PRO A 461 -5.01 26.23 -16.29
N VAL A 462 -4.34 26.75 -15.28
CA VAL A 462 -4.21 28.19 -15.03
C VAL A 462 -3.03 28.68 -15.84
N LEU A 463 -3.24 29.64 -16.71
CA LEU A 463 -2.24 30.18 -17.63
C LEU A 463 -2.16 31.70 -17.51
N ASN A 464 -1.02 32.28 -17.89
CA ASN A 464 -0.79 33.75 -17.91
C ASN A 464 -1.01 34.41 -16.56
N VAL A 465 -0.38 33.86 -15.53
CA VAL A 465 -0.52 34.30 -14.13
C VAL A 465 0.61 35.27 -13.80
N SER A 466 0.26 36.45 -13.30
CA SER A 466 1.22 37.44 -12.82
C SER A 466 1.63 37.22 -11.36
N GLU A 467 0.83 36.51 -10.60
CA GLU A 467 1.05 36.17 -9.20
C GLU A 467 0.77 34.67 -8.99
N LEU A 468 1.67 33.99 -8.27
CA LEU A 468 1.52 32.59 -7.90
C LEU A 468 1.68 32.40 -6.40
N ARG A 469 0.81 31.58 -5.81
CA ARG A 469 0.98 31.07 -4.46
C ARG A 469 1.60 29.69 -4.47
N ILE A 470 2.80 29.57 -3.92
CA ILE A 470 3.57 28.33 -3.91
C ILE A 470 3.76 27.90 -2.45
N GLY A 471 3.36 26.68 -2.14
CA GLY A 471 3.43 26.10 -0.82
C GLY A 471 4.44 24.97 -0.69
N THR A 472 4.85 24.70 0.55
CA THR A 472 5.54 23.48 0.95
C THR A 472 4.79 22.85 2.12
N TYR A 473 4.65 21.53 2.10
CA TYR A 473 3.89 20.81 3.11
C TYR A 473 4.40 19.40 3.33
N ASN A 474 4.98 19.15 4.47
CA ASN A 474 5.28 17.78 4.90
C ASN A 474 3.98 17.14 5.38
N ILE A 475 3.51 16.11 4.68
CA ILE A 475 2.22 15.47 4.95
C ILE A 475 2.32 14.27 5.90
N HIS A 476 3.50 13.99 6.45
CA HIS A 476 3.73 12.91 7.43
C HIS A 476 3.08 11.57 7.01
N ASN A 477 3.24 11.17 5.76
CA ASN A 477 2.64 9.96 5.16
C ASN A 477 1.10 9.92 5.26
N GLY A 478 0.43 11.07 5.37
CA GLY A 478 -1.02 11.21 5.56
C GLY A 478 -1.50 11.06 6.99
N TYR A 479 -0.59 11.07 7.96
CA TYR A 479 -0.90 10.92 9.38
C TYR A 479 -0.77 12.25 10.13
N SER A 480 -1.68 12.45 11.09
CA SER A 480 -1.56 13.53 12.09
C SER A 480 -0.40 13.26 13.06
N GLU A 481 -0.15 14.21 13.98
CA GLU A 481 0.81 14.03 15.07
C GLU A 481 0.58 12.75 15.88
N PHE A 482 -0.69 12.37 16.08
CA PHE A 482 -1.09 11.17 16.83
C PHE A 482 -1.34 9.94 15.95
N PHE A 483 -0.81 9.95 14.74
CA PHE A 483 -0.98 8.86 13.75
C PHE A 483 -2.45 8.54 13.42
N ALA A 484 -3.34 9.53 13.44
CA ALA A 484 -4.64 9.41 12.81
C ALA A 484 -4.48 9.66 11.29
N TYR A 485 -4.96 8.73 10.46
CA TYR A 485 -4.86 8.84 9.01
C TYR A 485 -6.06 9.60 8.46
N ASP A 486 -5.84 10.77 7.88
CA ASP A 486 -6.90 11.61 7.31
C ASP A 486 -6.40 12.45 6.12
N LEU A 487 -6.60 11.93 4.92
CA LEU A 487 -6.24 12.64 3.69
C LEU A 487 -7.21 13.79 3.35
N GLU A 488 -8.46 13.73 3.82
CA GLU A 488 -9.43 14.79 3.51
C GLU A 488 -9.08 16.10 4.23
N ASN A 489 -8.58 16.03 5.46
CA ASN A 489 -8.06 17.21 6.16
C ASN A 489 -6.85 17.83 5.45
N LEU A 490 -5.98 17.01 4.82
CA LEU A 490 -4.90 17.52 3.96
C LEU A 490 -5.47 18.28 2.75
N VAL A 491 -6.49 17.72 2.09
CA VAL A 491 -7.18 18.41 0.97
C VAL A 491 -7.75 19.74 1.42
N GLN A 492 -8.44 19.80 2.57
CA GLN A 492 -9.02 21.05 3.08
C GLN A 492 -7.93 22.08 3.40
N THR A 493 -6.83 21.66 4.02
CA THR A 493 -5.68 22.54 4.32
C THR A 493 -5.13 23.16 3.03
N ILE A 494 -4.89 22.35 2.00
CA ILE A 494 -4.38 22.84 0.70
C ILE A 494 -5.40 23.74 0.00
N LYS A 495 -6.70 23.43 0.04
CA LYS A 495 -7.75 24.26 -0.55
C LYS A 495 -7.87 25.63 0.12
N VAL A 496 -7.89 25.65 1.46
CA VAL A 496 -8.05 26.89 2.24
C VAL A 496 -6.83 27.78 2.10
N SER A 497 -5.62 27.22 1.95
CA SER A 497 -4.39 28.01 1.71
C SER A 497 -4.44 28.77 0.38
N GLY A 498 -5.24 28.32 -0.57
CA GLY A 498 -5.36 28.93 -1.90
C GLY A 498 -4.10 28.80 -2.76
N VAL A 499 -3.20 27.86 -2.46
CA VAL A 499 -1.98 27.65 -3.25
C VAL A 499 -2.29 27.15 -4.66
N ASP A 500 -1.50 27.60 -5.60
CA ASP A 500 -1.55 27.16 -7.01
C ASP A 500 -0.62 25.99 -7.25
N VAL A 501 0.46 25.92 -6.48
CA VAL A 501 1.44 24.86 -6.49
C VAL A 501 1.79 24.47 -5.07
N VAL A 502 1.92 23.19 -4.78
CA VAL A 502 2.40 22.71 -3.48
C VAL A 502 3.44 21.61 -3.65
N MET A 503 4.56 21.79 -2.97
CA MET A 503 5.63 20.80 -2.83
C MET A 503 5.37 19.97 -1.59
N LEU A 504 5.25 18.66 -1.74
CA LEU A 504 4.91 17.72 -0.67
C LEU A 504 6.13 16.90 -0.29
N GLN A 505 6.31 16.67 1.00
CA GLN A 505 7.34 15.80 1.56
C GLN A 505 6.68 14.69 2.40
N ALA A 506 7.41 13.61 2.64
CA ALA A 506 6.94 12.40 3.33
C ALA A 506 5.64 11.86 2.70
N VAL A 507 5.70 11.54 1.41
CA VAL A 507 4.56 11.08 0.60
C VAL A 507 4.69 9.60 0.31
N ASP A 508 3.62 8.83 0.53
CA ASP A 508 3.54 7.41 0.18
C ASP A 508 2.73 7.17 -1.10
N ALA A 509 3.21 6.21 -1.93
CA ALA A 509 2.59 5.83 -3.20
C ALA A 509 2.16 4.36 -3.21
N GLY A 510 1.46 3.90 -2.15
CA GLY A 510 0.89 2.55 -2.11
C GLY A 510 1.46 1.65 -1.02
N ARG A 511 2.14 2.17 -0.01
CA ARG A 511 2.60 1.38 1.13
C ARG A 511 1.41 0.82 1.92
N TRP A 512 1.55 -0.40 2.43
CA TRP A 512 0.50 -1.02 3.26
C TRP A 512 0.27 -0.27 4.57
N THR A 513 1.29 0.40 5.10
CA THR A 513 1.21 1.26 6.29
C THR A 513 0.29 2.45 6.10
N SER A 514 0.17 2.97 4.89
CA SER A 514 -0.74 4.06 4.48
C SER A 514 -1.92 3.54 3.66
N TYR A 515 -2.50 2.41 4.09
CA TYR A 515 -3.70 1.79 3.49
C TYR A 515 -3.55 1.39 2.01
N GLY A 516 -2.33 1.32 1.48
CA GLY A 516 -2.06 1.04 0.07
C GLY A 516 -2.48 2.17 -0.87
N VAL A 517 -2.57 3.41 -0.39
CA VAL A 517 -3.01 4.58 -1.16
C VAL A 517 -1.83 5.25 -1.85
N ASP A 518 -1.99 5.63 -3.10
CA ASP A 518 -1.14 6.62 -3.76
C ASP A 518 -1.63 8.02 -3.37
N GLN A 519 -0.98 8.62 -2.37
CA GLN A 519 -1.38 9.91 -1.80
C GLN A 519 -1.25 11.03 -2.83
N THR A 520 -0.21 11.00 -3.67
CA THR A 520 -0.02 11.99 -4.74
C THR A 520 -1.17 11.96 -5.74
N LEU A 521 -1.54 10.77 -6.22
CA LEU A 521 -2.66 10.60 -7.15
C LEU A 521 -3.98 11.03 -6.51
N TRP A 522 -4.21 10.58 -5.29
CA TRP A 522 -5.47 10.84 -4.59
C TRP A 522 -5.67 12.33 -4.33
N LEU A 523 -4.64 13.02 -3.78
CA LEU A 523 -4.67 14.46 -3.51
C LEU A 523 -4.84 15.25 -4.81
N ALA A 524 -4.05 14.93 -5.84
CA ALA A 524 -4.12 15.62 -7.14
C ALA A 524 -5.53 15.57 -7.74
N ARG A 525 -6.18 14.40 -7.71
CA ARG A 525 -7.54 14.24 -8.24
C ARG A 525 -8.60 14.96 -7.41
N ARG A 526 -8.45 15.00 -6.08
CA ARG A 526 -9.37 15.73 -5.18
C ARG A 526 -9.23 17.24 -5.30
N LEU A 527 -8.02 17.71 -5.65
CA LEU A 527 -7.71 19.14 -5.80
C LEU A 527 -7.87 19.63 -7.25
N GLY A 528 -7.98 18.74 -8.23
CA GLY A 528 -7.99 19.10 -9.66
C GLY A 528 -6.64 19.65 -10.13
N MET A 529 -5.53 19.11 -9.63
CA MET A 529 -4.16 19.52 -9.94
C MET A 529 -3.42 18.46 -10.76
N ASP A 530 -2.47 18.88 -11.59
CA ASP A 530 -1.45 18.00 -12.17
C ASP A 530 -0.45 17.57 -11.08
N ARG A 531 0.29 16.48 -11.31
CA ARG A 531 1.13 15.88 -10.29
C ARG A 531 2.42 15.29 -10.84
N ARG A 532 3.48 15.33 -10.02
CA ARG A 532 4.69 14.54 -10.19
C ARG A 532 5.11 13.93 -8.86
N PHE A 533 5.48 12.67 -8.88
CA PHE A 533 5.99 11.94 -7.72
C PHE A 533 7.44 11.52 -7.97
N PHE A 534 8.31 11.77 -7.02
CA PHE A 534 9.70 11.36 -7.05
C PHE A 534 10.00 10.40 -5.88
N PRO A 535 10.21 9.10 -6.16
CA PRO A 535 10.49 8.12 -5.13
C PRO A 535 11.93 8.26 -4.61
N THR A 536 12.08 8.29 -3.30
CA THR A 536 13.39 8.31 -2.63
C THR A 536 13.74 6.98 -1.97
N THR A 537 12.73 6.21 -1.55
CA THR A 537 12.92 4.95 -0.82
C THR A 537 12.04 3.85 -1.41
N GLU A 538 12.66 2.74 -1.78
CA GLU A 538 12.00 1.51 -2.29
C GLU A 538 10.90 1.74 -3.35
N GLY A 539 10.94 2.87 -4.06
CA GLY A 539 9.97 3.21 -5.10
C GLY A 539 8.58 3.65 -4.62
N LEU A 540 8.30 3.67 -3.32
CA LEU A 540 6.96 3.93 -2.77
C LEU A 540 6.90 5.04 -1.72
N HIS A 541 8.02 5.64 -1.35
CA HIS A 541 8.07 6.78 -0.44
C HIS A 541 8.96 7.87 -1.02
N GLY A 542 8.57 9.13 -0.92
CA GLY A 542 9.37 10.21 -1.49
C GLY A 542 8.74 11.60 -1.41
N LEU A 543 8.93 12.33 -2.49
CA LEU A 543 8.53 13.72 -2.68
C LEU A 543 7.46 13.83 -3.77
N ALA A 544 6.63 14.87 -3.71
CA ALA A 544 5.67 15.14 -4.78
C ALA A 544 5.47 16.63 -5.00
N VAL A 545 5.05 16.99 -6.22
CA VAL A 545 4.59 18.34 -6.55
C VAL A 545 3.20 18.22 -7.16
N LEU A 546 2.26 19.03 -6.64
CA LEU A 546 0.93 19.23 -7.20
C LEU A 546 0.83 20.64 -7.75
N SER A 547 0.26 20.83 -8.94
CA SER A 547 0.18 22.12 -9.60
C SER A 547 -1.12 22.31 -10.37
N LYS A 548 -1.74 23.51 -10.25
CA LYS A 548 -2.80 23.98 -11.15
C LYS A 548 -2.22 24.50 -12.48
N VAL A 549 -0.94 24.89 -12.47
CA VAL A 549 -0.22 25.34 -13.65
C VAL A 549 0.38 24.12 -14.36
N PRO A 550 0.40 24.08 -15.71
CA PRO A 550 0.90 22.92 -16.43
C PRO A 550 2.35 22.59 -16.05
N ILE A 551 2.60 21.33 -15.70
CA ILE A 551 3.95 20.80 -15.50
C ILE A 551 4.50 20.38 -16.87
N VAL A 552 5.65 20.95 -17.25
CA VAL A 552 6.25 20.72 -18.57
C VAL A 552 7.49 19.83 -18.52
N PHE A 553 8.11 19.70 -17.33
CA PHE A 553 9.29 18.87 -17.14
C PHE A 553 9.41 18.44 -15.69
N ASP A 554 9.93 17.25 -15.45
CA ASP A 554 10.33 16.77 -14.12
C ASP A 554 11.49 15.78 -14.20
N ASP A 555 12.36 15.86 -13.21
CA ASP A 555 13.42 14.90 -12.90
C ASP A 555 13.80 14.96 -11.42
N GLY A 556 14.83 14.23 -11.01
CA GLY A 556 15.31 14.30 -9.65
C GLY A 556 16.56 13.46 -9.40
N VAL A 557 17.18 13.70 -8.26
CA VAL A 557 18.39 13.01 -7.80
C VAL A 557 18.18 12.49 -6.39
N ILE A 558 18.59 11.25 -6.17
CA ILE A 558 18.67 10.68 -4.81
C ILE A 558 19.81 11.37 -4.06
N VAL A 559 19.51 11.85 -2.88
CA VAL A 559 20.47 12.48 -1.97
C VAL A 559 20.76 11.49 -0.84
N PRO A 560 21.99 10.91 -0.81
CA PRO A 560 22.34 9.92 0.20
C PRO A 560 22.24 10.49 1.62
N GLY A 561 21.87 9.64 2.57
CA GLY A 561 21.80 9.99 3.99
C GLY A 561 22.22 8.82 4.90
N VAL A 562 22.59 9.17 6.12
CA VAL A 562 23.06 8.16 7.10
C VAL A 562 21.92 7.18 7.44
N ASP A 563 20.76 7.72 7.83
CA ASP A 563 19.62 6.89 8.23
C ASP A 563 18.77 6.46 7.04
N ARG A 564 18.48 7.37 6.13
CA ARG A 564 17.74 7.10 4.88
C ARG A 564 18.18 8.04 3.79
N ASP A 565 18.03 7.58 2.58
CA ASP A 565 18.19 8.44 1.41
C ASP A 565 17.01 9.41 1.32
N THR A 566 17.32 10.63 0.94
CA THR A 566 16.35 11.67 0.63
C THR A 566 16.40 12.00 -0.86
N GLY A 567 15.87 13.13 -1.29
CA GLY A 567 15.89 13.48 -2.71
C GLY A 567 15.86 14.98 -2.96
N LEU A 568 16.25 15.31 -4.17
CA LEU A 568 15.98 16.61 -4.79
C LEU A 568 15.13 16.35 -6.03
N GLN A 569 13.85 16.69 -5.97
CA GLN A 569 12.93 16.65 -7.10
C GLN A 569 12.96 18.02 -7.80
N ARG A 570 13.20 18.06 -9.10
CA ARG A 570 13.08 19.25 -9.94
C ARG A 570 11.83 19.17 -10.80
N VAL A 571 10.97 20.18 -10.72
CA VAL A 571 9.76 20.28 -11.53
C VAL A 571 9.72 21.65 -12.19
N GLN A 572 9.45 21.69 -13.49
CA GLN A 572 9.22 22.94 -14.20
C GLN A 572 7.73 23.09 -14.54
N ILE A 573 7.19 24.24 -14.17
CA ILE A 573 5.85 24.68 -14.54
C ILE A 573 5.95 25.86 -15.50
N ARG A 574 4.92 26.07 -16.30
CA ARG A 574 4.86 27.16 -17.27
C ARG A 574 3.69 28.09 -16.95
N PRO A 575 3.89 29.07 -16.04
CA PRO A 575 2.84 30.03 -15.68
C PRO A 575 2.57 31.07 -16.80
N ASP A 576 3.58 31.39 -17.59
CA ASP A 576 3.56 32.25 -18.75
C ASP A 576 4.43 31.65 -19.89
N GLU A 577 5.04 32.46 -20.75
CA GLU A 577 5.93 31.98 -21.80
C GLU A 577 7.24 31.40 -21.26
N SER A 578 7.64 31.76 -20.04
CA SER A 578 8.86 31.33 -19.39
C SER A 578 8.61 30.30 -18.28
N ALA A 579 9.51 29.33 -18.13
CA ALA A 579 9.39 28.32 -17.11
C ALA A 579 9.76 28.86 -15.71
N LEU A 580 9.09 28.33 -14.70
CA LEU A 580 9.46 28.44 -13.29
C LEU A 580 9.93 27.08 -12.80
N THR A 581 11.16 27.02 -12.28
CA THR A 581 11.73 25.79 -11.72
C THR A 581 11.47 25.69 -10.22
N LEU A 582 10.91 24.55 -9.83
CA LEU A 582 10.66 24.18 -8.43
C LEU A 582 11.61 23.06 -8.06
N TYR A 583 12.36 23.26 -6.99
CA TYR A 583 13.19 22.24 -6.35
C TYR A 583 12.53 21.84 -5.05
N ASN A 584 12.07 20.59 -4.95
CA ASN A 584 11.45 20.03 -3.76
C ASN A 584 12.44 19.07 -3.09
N THR A 585 12.66 19.22 -1.78
CA THR A 585 13.63 18.39 -1.05
C THR A 585 13.18 18.09 0.38
N SER A 586 13.84 17.10 1.00
CA SER A 586 13.76 16.86 2.43
C SER A 586 15.16 16.50 2.92
N LEU A 587 15.67 17.18 3.94
CA LEU A 587 16.91 16.78 4.60
C LEU A 587 16.63 15.74 5.67
N GLY A 588 17.59 14.88 5.94
CA GLY A 588 17.47 13.83 6.95
C GLY A 588 17.29 14.41 8.35
N PHE A 589 16.44 13.73 9.11
CA PHE A 589 16.29 13.93 10.54
C PHE A 589 16.83 12.70 11.24
N LEU A 590 17.99 12.80 11.87
CA LEU A 590 18.57 11.69 12.61
C LEU A 590 17.75 11.43 13.87
N LEU A 591 17.43 10.15 14.08
CA LEU A 591 16.64 9.74 15.23
C LEU A 591 17.55 9.43 16.40
N GLN A 592 17.05 9.72 17.52
CA GLN A 592 17.37 9.35 18.91
C GLN A 592 18.72 8.68 19.18
N GLY A 593 19.53 9.38 19.94
CA GLY A 593 20.88 8.99 20.31
C GLY A 593 21.96 9.63 19.43
N SER A 594 21.58 10.24 18.31
CA SER A 594 22.48 11.05 17.51
C SER A 594 22.65 12.43 18.14
N SER A 595 23.86 12.95 18.11
CA SER A 595 24.12 14.31 18.53
C SER A 595 23.60 15.32 17.51
N VAL A 596 23.44 16.57 17.93
CA VAL A 596 23.08 17.70 17.01
C VAL A 596 24.15 17.82 15.92
N GLU A 597 25.41 17.63 16.28
CA GLU A 597 26.56 17.70 15.38
C GLU A 597 26.52 16.61 14.31
N GLU A 598 26.12 15.38 14.66
CA GLU A 598 25.95 14.27 13.70
C GLU A 598 24.81 14.58 12.72
N GLN A 599 23.70 15.10 13.21
CA GLN A 599 22.59 15.53 12.36
C GLN A 599 23.01 16.64 11.42
N GLU A 600 23.67 17.68 11.90
CA GLU A 600 24.15 18.79 11.06
C GLU A 600 25.21 18.35 10.06
N SER A 601 26.07 17.41 10.43
CA SER A 601 27.05 16.84 9.49
C SER A 601 26.35 16.12 8.34
N ASN A 602 25.41 15.23 8.62
CA ASN A 602 24.62 14.54 7.62
C ASN A 602 23.85 15.52 6.72
N GLN A 603 23.21 16.53 7.31
CA GLN A 603 22.46 17.54 6.55
C GLN A 603 23.37 18.44 5.69
N ARG A 604 24.60 18.71 6.14
CA ARG A 604 25.61 19.46 5.37
C ARG A 604 26.05 18.69 4.13
N ASP A 605 26.27 17.40 4.27
CA ASP A 605 26.62 16.53 3.15
C ASP A 605 25.48 16.47 2.14
N GLN A 606 24.23 16.31 2.62
CA GLN A 606 23.03 16.34 1.78
C GLN A 606 22.85 17.68 1.06
N LEU A 607 23.00 18.80 1.77
CA LEU A 607 22.89 20.13 1.18
C LEU A 607 23.98 20.38 0.12
N SER A 608 25.20 19.87 0.34
CA SER A 608 26.28 19.94 -0.65
C SER A 608 25.91 19.23 -1.96
N VAL A 609 25.29 18.05 -1.88
CA VAL A 609 24.79 17.32 -3.06
C VAL A 609 23.68 18.11 -3.76
N ILE A 610 22.75 18.70 -3.00
CA ILE A 610 21.66 19.52 -3.53
C ILE A 610 22.20 20.74 -4.27
N LEU A 611 23.07 21.52 -3.64
CA LEU A 611 23.62 22.75 -4.23
C LEU A 611 24.50 22.42 -5.44
N GLY A 612 25.35 21.39 -5.37
CA GLY A 612 26.15 20.93 -6.51
C GLY A 612 25.29 20.41 -7.67
N THR A 613 24.10 19.90 -7.40
CA THR A 613 23.14 19.51 -8.46
C THR A 613 22.49 20.73 -9.07
N ILE A 614 22.05 21.70 -8.28
CA ILE A 614 21.52 22.98 -8.80
C ILE A 614 22.56 23.70 -9.64
N GLU A 615 23.83 23.74 -9.23
CA GLU A 615 24.91 24.33 -9.97
C GLU A 615 25.16 23.64 -11.32
N ARG A 616 25.08 22.31 -11.37
CA ARG A 616 25.12 21.54 -12.62
C ARG A 616 23.96 21.92 -13.55
N HIS A 617 22.75 22.06 -13.03
CA HIS A 617 21.58 22.49 -13.81
C HIS A 617 21.81 23.92 -14.36
N ILE A 618 22.38 24.85 -13.55
CA ILE A 618 22.72 26.21 -14.00
C ILE A 618 23.69 26.16 -15.20
N THR A 619 24.74 25.36 -15.11
CA THR A 619 25.79 25.32 -16.12
C THR A 619 25.39 24.53 -17.36
N GLN A 620 24.70 23.42 -17.22
CA GLN A 620 24.41 22.49 -18.33
C GLN A 620 23.04 22.74 -18.96
N ASP A 621 22.02 23.07 -18.18
CA ASP A 621 20.63 23.14 -18.67
C ASP A 621 20.16 24.58 -18.87
N TYR A 622 20.70 25.55 -18.10
CA TYR A 622 20.21 26.95 -18.09
C TYR A 622 21.21 27.97 -18.64
N GLY A 623 22.26 27.51 -19.29
CA GLY A 623 23.21 28.43 -19.98
C GLY A 623 23.98 29.37 -19.05
N GLY A 624 24.22 28.97 -17.81
CA GLY A 624 25.01 29.68 -16.81
C GLY A 624 24.26 30.61 -15.87
N GLN A 625 22.92 30.72 -16.00
CA GLN A 625 22.10 31.52 -15.09
C GLN A 625 20.85 30.74 -14.68
N LEU A 626 20.63 30.63 -13.38
CA LEU A 626 19.36 30.15 -12.84
C LEU A 626 18.29 31.21 -13.08
N GLY A 627 17.27 30.86 -13.84
CA GLY A 627 16.13 31.73 -14.07
C GLY A 627 15.21 31.81 -12.82
N ARG A 628 13.91 31.87 -13.04
CA ARG A 628 12.92 31.84 -11.97
C ARG A 628 13.00 30.50 -11.25
N ALA A 629 13.35 30.50 -9.95
CA ALA A 629 13.45 29.25 -9.18
C ALA A 629 13.02 29.42 -7.72
N ILE A 630 12.46 28.34 -7.17
CA ILE A 630 12.15 28.21 -5.75
C ILE A 630 12.68 26.85 -5.28
N LEU A 631 13.44 26.86 -4.17
CA LEU A 631 13.86 25.67 -3.45
C LEU A 631 13.00 25.56 -2.19
N GLY A 632 12.16 24.56 -2.09
CA GLY A 632 11.28 24.34 -0.95
C GLY A 632 11.39 22.94 -0.38
N GLY A 633 10.93 22.77 0.86
CA GLY A 633 10.89 21.48 1.50
C GLY A 633 11.12 21.50 2.99
N THR A 634 11.31 20.32 3.55
CA THR A 634 11.60 20.11 4.98
C THR A 634 13.10 20.04 5.20
N PHE A 635 13.67 21.04 5.86
CA PHE A 635 15.10 21.11 6.14
C PHE A 635 15.48 20.52 7.50
N ASN A 636 14.49 20.28 8.36
CA ASN A 636 14.70 19.71 9.70
C ASN A 636 15.75 20.44 10.55
N ASN A 637 15.88 21.74 10.33
CA ASN A 637 16.82 22.60 11.05
C ASN A 637 16.20 23.98 11.28
N VAL A 638 16.68 24.69 12.30
CA VAL A 638 16.15 25.99 12.71
C VAL A 638 16.76 27.13 11.90
N PRO A 639 16.07 28.30 11.76
CA PRO A 639 16.52 29.39 10.90
C PRO A 639 17.92 29.90 11.16
N ASP A 640 18.33 29.94 12.43
CA ASP A 640 19.63 30.49 12.84
C ASP A 640 20.79 29.50 12.72
N SER A 641 20.54 28.29 12.20
CA SER A 641 21.57 27.29 12.06
C SER A 641 22.64 27.71 11.03
N PRO A 642 23.93 27.36 11.24
CA PRO A 642 24.99 27.60 10.28
C PRO A 642 24.69 27.00 8.90
N LEU A 643 23.98 25.88 8.86
CA LEU A 643 23.57 25.22 7.63
C LEU A 643 22.68 26.11 6.76
N LEU A 644 21.61 26.68 7.32
CA LEU A 644 20.67 27.51 6.58
C LEU A 644 21.25 28.90 6.27
N GLN A 645 22.14 29.43 7.10
CA GLN A 645 22.90 30.63 6.79
C GLN A 645 23.82 30.44 5.57
N THR A 646 24.35 29.25 5.35
CA THR A 646 25.12 28.94 4.16
C THR A 646 24.24 29.01 2.91
N LEU A 647 23.03 28.49 2.96
CA LEU A 647 22.07 28.58 1.85
C LEU A 647 21.69 30.03 1.53
N ALA A 648 21.48 30.86 2.54
CA ALA A 648 21.20 32.29 2.34
C ALA A 648 22.31 33.04 1.57
N LYS A 649 23.55 32.56 1.61
CA LYS A 649 24.70 33.15 0.88
C LYS A 649 24.74 32.80 -0.61
N THR A 650 23.98 31.78 -1.05
CA THR A 650 23.98 31.30 -2.45
C THR A 650 23.14 32.15 -3.41
N GLY A 651 22.38 33.12 -2.90
CA GLY A 651 21.48 33.96 -3.72
C GLY A 651 20.01 33.66 -3.55
N PHE A 652 19.67 32.64 -2.77
CA PHE A 652 18.31 32.40 -2.31
C PHE A 652 17.93 33.34 -1.16
N ILE A 653 16.67 33.75 -1.13
CA ILE A 653 16.10 34.61 -0.08
C ILE A 653 15.06 33.78 0.71
N ASP A 654 15.10 33.88 2.02
CA ASP A 654 14.03 33.39 2.89
C ASP A 654 12.94 34.48 3.04
N PRO A 655 11.72 34.30 2.47
CA PRO A 655 10.63 35.26 2.59
C PRO A 655 10.11 35.44 4.02
N PHE A 656 10.46 34.53 4.91
CA PHE A 656 10.06 34.56 6.33
C PHE A 656 11.15 35.18 7.23
N ALA A 657 12.25 35.68 6.65
CA ALA A 657 13.33 36.29 7.42
C ALA A 657 12.81 37.47 8.22
N GLY A 658 13.15 37.52 9.52
CA GLY A 658 12.70 38.58 10.44
C GLY A 658 11.26 38.44 10.96
N SER A 659 10.51 37.43 10.55
CA SER A 659 9.19 37.15 11.08
C SER A 659 9.26 36.47 12.46
N ASN A 660 8.17 36.63 13.27
CA ASN A 660 8.08 35.96 14.56
C ASN A 660 8.12 34.42 14.37
N LEU A 661 9.05 33.74 15.05
CA LEU A 661 9.25 32.31 14.95
C LEU A 661 8.05 31.49 15.42
N GLU A 662 7.30 31.96 16.44
CA GLU A 662 6.09 31.28 16.89
C GLU A 662 4.99 31.27 15.84
N LEU A 663 4.83 32.35 15.09
CA LEU A 663 3.83 32.49 14.03
C LEU A 663 4.25 31.71 12.77
N THR A 664 5.55 31.57 12.55
CA THR A 664 6.11 30.89 11.36
C THR A 664 6.56 29.44 11.63
N ALA A 665 6.28 28.92 12.83
CA ALA A 665 6.55 27.52 13.14
C ALA A 665 5.74 26.59 12.22
N THR A 666 6.44 25.75 11.48
CA THR A 666 5.84 24.78 10.58
C THR A 666 5.69 23.40 11.20
N LEU A 667 6.62 22.96 12.07
CA LEU A 667 6.40 21.82 12.95
C LEU A 667 5.68 22.31 14.21
N LYS A 668 4.54 21.73 14.52
CA LYS A 668 3.79 22.01 15.75
C LYS A 668 3.34 20.72 16.38
N ARG A 669 4.14 20.25 17.32
CA ARG A 669 3.87 19.06 18.12
C ARG A 669 3.65 19.45 19.58
N VAL A 670 3.09 18.55 20.36
CA VAL A 670 2.88 18.75 21.81
C VAL A 670 4.19 19.09 22.51
N ASP A 671 5.30 18.49 22.09
CA ASP A 671 6.62 18.63 22.73
C ASP A 671 7.51 19.71 22.09
N ARG A 672 7.18 20.16 20.88
CA ARG A 672 8.08 21.03 20.11
C ARG A 672 7.33 21.89 19.12
N SER A 673 7.72 23.15 19.05
CA SER A 673 7.30 24.07 17.99
C SER A 673 8.54 24.68 17.35
N ALA A 674 8.69 24.53 16.04
CA ALA A 674 9.86 25.03 15.29
C ALA A 674 9.53 25.26 13.82
N ARG A 675 10.28 26.13 13.16
CA ARG A 675 10.24 26.26 11.72
C ARG A 675 11.25 25.29 11.09
N PHE A 676 10.75 24.24 10.41
CA PHE A 676 11.56 23.23 9.76
C PHE A 676 11.31 23.14 8.25
N ASP A 677 10.24 23.75 7.77
CA ASP A 677 9.91 23.81 6.35
C ASP A 677 10.16 25.21 5.82
N TYR A 678 10.77 25.29 4.65
CA TYR A 678 11.24 26.51 4.05
C TYR A 678 10.85 26.61 2.59
N LEU A 679 10.76 27.88 2.10
CA LEU A 679 10.59 28.25 0.71
C LEU A 679 11.65 29.31 0.40
N TRP A 680 12.72 28.90 -0.22
CA TRP A 680 13.82 29.77 -0.63
C TRP A 680 13.56 30.27 -2.04
N VAL A 681 13.38 31.58 -2.20
CA VAL A 681 13.07 32.21 -3.48
C VAL A 681 14.37 32.74 -4.12
N TRP A 682 14.61 32.37 -5.37
CA TRP A 682 15.76 32.90 -6.12
C TRP A 682 15.54 34.36 -6.48
N ARG A 683 16.54 35.22 -6.25
CA ARG A 683 16.44 36.69 -6.36
C ARG A 683 16.08 37.19 -7.74
N LEU A 684 16.42 36.44 -8.81
CA LEU A 684 16.19 36.84 -10.18
C LEU A 684 14.84 36.32 -10.69
N GLY A 685 14.04 37.23 -11.25
CA GLY A 685 12.78 36.89 -11.93
C GLY A 685 11.56 36.67 -11.02
N LEU A 686 11.73 36.64 -9.69
CA LEU A 686 10.65 36.48 -8.73
C LEU A 686 10.76 37.55 -7.62
N THR A 687 9.60 38.08 -7.22
CA THR A 687 9.52 39.00 -6.07
C THR A 687 8.53 38.45 -5.05
N PRO A 688 8.97 38.06 -3.85
CA PRO A 688 8.04 37.71 -2.77
C PRO A 688 7.14 38.90 -2.41
N ILE A 689 5.82 38.67 -2.38
CA ILE A 689 4.81 39.66 -2.00
C ILE A 689 4.40 39.47 -0.55
N SER A 690 4.11 38.20 -0.19
CA SER A 690 3.70 37.80 1.16
C SER A 690 4.13 36.38 1.45
N SER A 691 4.33 36.08 2.71
CA SER A 691 4.61 34.73 3.21
C SER A 691 3.74 34.44 4.42
N ASN A 692 3.24 33.25 4.54
CA ASN A 692 2.40 32.84 5.64
C ASN A 692 2.51 31.34 5.93
N VAL A 693 2.20 30.94 7.16
CA VAL A 693 2.03 29.57 7.60
C VAL A 693 0.58 29.39 8.01
N MET A 694 -0.07 28.36 7.47
CA MET A 694 -1.48 28.10 7.76
C MET A 694 -1.67 27.71 9.21
N ASP A 695 -2.49 28.46 9.93
CA ASP A 695 -2.91 28.12 11.29
C ASP A 695 -4.16 27.23 11.24
N MET A 696 -3.99 26.04 10.67
CA MET A 696 -5.02 25.01 10.65
C MET A 696 -4.82 24.04 11.81
N PRO A 697 -5.88 23.38 12.27
CA PRO A 697 -5.75 22.33 13.27
C PRO A 697 -4.69 21.31 12.87
N THR A 698 -3.87 20.87 13.80
CA THR A 698 -2.80 19.87 13.61
C THR A 698 -3.34 18.46 13.33
N GLU A 699 -4.61 18.36 13.00
CA GLU A 699 -5.30 17.10 12.72
C GLU A 699 -4.90 16.47 11.38
N ALA A 700 -4.33 17.26 10.45
CA ALA A 700 -3.96 16.77 9.14
C ALA A 700 -2.51 16.24 9.07
N SER A 701 -1.58 16.90 9.75
CA SER A 701 -0.15 16.54 9.83
C SER A 701 0.45 17.14 11.11
N ASP A 702 1.60 16.64 11.55
CA ASP A 702 2.39 17.32 12.59
C ASP A 702 3.13 18.56 12.06
N HIS A 703 3.15 18.75 10.74
CA HIS A 703 3.61 19.96 10.09
C HIS A 703 2.43 20.84 9.63
N ARG A 704 2.69 22.12 9.43
CA ARG A 704 1.79 23.11 8.85
C ARG A 704 2.23 23.49 7.45
N LEU A 705 1.28 23.76 6.58
CA LEU A 705 1.56 24.25 5.24
C LEU A 705 2.10 25.68 5.30
N ALA A 706 3.30 25.90 4.80
CA ALA A 706 3.89 27.23 4.57
C ALA A 706 3.74 27.60 3.08
N PHE A 707 3.43 28.86 2.79
CA PHE A 707 3.36 29.35 1.41
C PHE A 707 3.92 30.74 1.24
N VAL A 708 4.34 31.04 0.03
CA VAL A 708 4.76 32.36 -0.43
C VAL A 708 3.95 32.76 -1.66
N ALA A 709 3.44 33.97 -1.67
CA ALA A 709 2.95 34.60 -2.89
C ALA A 709 4.11 35.31 -3.57
N VAL A 710 4.35 35.00 -4.83
CA VAL A 710 5.41 35.60 -5.63
C VAL A 710 4.83 36.29 -6.85
N GLN A 711 5.32 37.51 -7.12
CA GLN A 711 5.07 38.18 -8.38
C GLN A 711 6.08 37.73 -9.42
N ILE A 712 5.58 37.34 -10.58
CA ILE A 712 6.39 36.95 -11.73
C ILE A 712 6.78 38.21 -12.46
N ARG A 713 8.09 38.51 -12.50
CA ARG A 713 8.59 39.61 -13.32
C ARG A 713 8.62 39.15 -14.79
N GLN A 714 8.03 39.97 -15.64
CA GLN A 714 8.10 39.77 -17.09
C GLN A 714 9.50 40.02 -17.62
#